data_d6fb29366de144eaac315f966c4f87cc
#
_entry.id   d6fb29366de144eaac315f966c4f87cc
#
_cell.length_a   1.000
_cell.length_b   1.000
_cell.length_c   1.000
_cell.angle_alpha   90.00
_cell.angle_beta   90.00
_cell.angle_gamma   90.00
#
_symmetry.space_group_name_H-M   'P 1'
#
loop_
_entity.id
_entity.type
_entity.pdbx_description
1 polymer ?
#
loop_
_entity_poly.entity_id
_entity_poly.type
_entity_poly.pdbx_seq_one_letter_code
_entity_poly.pdbx_strand_id
1 'polypeptide(L)'
;MNRPRRRQRQREYTRGGTHMYQNAPISPRVAEIRAMYRAKKPRIDLARYKLVTEFYMQNPQLPGVLKRAKNLRNLFEKMPTPVRDHELIVGHLGEEFRASAIYPEHSFQWVLDELDVFPTRSVDPYDLNPEDREYILKTGDFWVKNATCAAIDEVFPDEYYRDVLGNGVLNFTAKNNSGSPIGHYCGNYWTVVDRGLGSVLEEIRAKKAAMLEKGLQGNEGQTFQFYRAEELVVEGIILYTKRYAAEALRQAESCTDAKRKAELLDIADRMNRVIDKPCQSYHDALQACFLYQLGLLMDSQPHGISYGRLDQYCGKYAEADIASGKLTRAEAQELTDMFILKVAEINKLWSEGATRTGPGYTSGQLITLGGVDKDGNDATNVVTYMVMQSSARLKLHNPPLALRVHEGTPDELWEAGIETTKQVGGVPCFEWDKTAMEALMRRGISLEDARNYCLIGCVEPCVCGCDFANSGGDGNNAYTILPAALWCAINNGANPFSFGPVKNTKATGPQCGYLYEMKSMDEVLAAYKAQIDYYTKWQVSMVNCYEYLYAMNNPLPLLSATMTGCIESGKDVMWGGAKYNGAGNSSIGHGTVADSLNIIDQVCFRDKIATTRELYDALMANWEGYEDLHQYILGRCSHFGNNDPEADKYLKFVADTYSEGITRGISPRGCHWTAGCWPVTLNVVMGMFCEATPDGRKRGAPLSDGISPVQGMDKNGPFATINSILKFDQANYANGTLCNMKFHPTALQGEEGDKKLRAVMETYFRGGGMELQINVVSAKTLRDAQEKPKDYEDLVVRIAGFSAYFVEVYKEAQDDLIRRTEMSI
;
A
#
# COMPACT_ATOMS: atom_id res chain seq x y z
N MET A 1 -29.36 24.51 14.02
CA MET A 1 -29.44 24.49 15.50
C MET A 1 -28.83 23.27 16.17
N ASN A 2 -28.01 22.45 15.48
CA ASN A 2 -27.38 21.22 16.05
C ASN A 2 -25.91 21.37 16.44
N ARG A 3 -25.24 22.52 16.22
CA ARG A 3 -23.83 22.72 16.53
C ARG A 3 -23.42 22.62 18.01
N PRO A 4 -24.21 23.09 19.00
CA PRO A 4 -23.82 22.98 20.41
C PRO A 4 -23.83 21.55 20.96
N ARG A 5 -24.81 20.72 20.54
CA ARG A 5 -24.93 19.34 21.08
C ARG A 5 -23.87 18.39 20.59
N ARG A 6 -23.35 18.57 19.34
CA ARG A 6 -22.26 17.74 18.81
C ARG A 6 -20.91 18.07 19.46
N ARG A 7 -20.62 19.37 19.68
CA ARG A 7 -19.45 19.82 20.46
C ARG A 7 -19.49 19.40 21.93
N GLN A 8 -20.68 19.38 22.53
CA GLN A 8 -20.84 18.95 23.91
C GLN A 8 -20.67 17.42 24.05
N ARG A 9 -21.19 16.62 23.10
CA ARG A 9 -20.95 15.17 23.03
C ARG A 9 -19.46 14.85 22.73
N GLN A 10 -18.82 15.54 21.80
CA GLN A 10 -17.37 15.41 21.59
C GLN A 10 -16.60 15.69 22.90
N ARG A 11 -16.93 16.77 23.62
CA ARG A 11 -16.28 17.08 24.91
C ARG A 11 -16.56 16.04 26.01
N GLU A 12 -17.67 15.34 25.99
CA GLU A 12 -17.94 14.24 26.93
C GLU A 12 -17.11 12.98 26.58
N TYR A 13 -16.86 12.72 25.27
CA TYR A 13 -15.98 11.64 24.81
C TYR A 13 -14.50 11.96 25.02
N THR A 14 -14.13 13.23 25.02
CA THR A 14 -12.72 13.71 25.10
C THR A 14 -12.29 14.13 26.50
N ARG A 15 -13.19 14.33 27.49
CA ARG A 15 -12.83 14.67 28.88
C ARG A 15 -11.96 13.63 29.61
N GLY A 16 -11.65 12.48 28.95
CA GLY A 16 -10.61 11.52 29.33
C GLY A 16 -9.44 11.44 28.35
N GLY A 17 -9.38 12.34 27.35
CA GLY A 17 -8.58 12.17 26.13
C GLY A 17 -7.08 11.96 26.33
N THR A 18 -6.41 12.84 27.02
CA THR A 18 -4.95 12.72 27.27
C THR A 18 -4.57 11.55 28.16
N HIS A 19 -5.48 11.04 28.97
CA HIS A 19 -5.26 9.85 29.80
C HIS A 19 -5.72 8.53 29.15
N MET A 20 -6.40 8.58 28.01
CA MET A 20 -6.93 7.36 27.34
C MET A 20 -5.83 6.43 26.81
N TYR A 21 -4.66 6.96 26.46
CA TYR A 21 -3.56 6.19 25.89
C TYR A 21 -2.58 5.66 26.96
N GLN A 22 -2.57 6.23 28.15
CA GLN A 22 -1.55 6.01 29.18
C GLN A 22 -1.84 4.82 30.10
N ASN A 23 -2.28 3.70 29.72
CA ASN A 23 -2.37 2.47 30.52
C ASN A 23 -3.79 1.85 30.67
N ALA A 24 -4.69 2.00 29.71
CA ALA A 24 -5.85 1.14 29.68
C ALA A 24 -5.40 -0.30 29.39
N PRO A 25 -5.52 -1.25 30.33
CA PRO A 25 -5.07 -2.60 30.09
C PRO A 25 -5.92 -3.22 28.98
N ILE A 26 -5.26 -3.98 28.09
CA ILE A 26 -5.97 -4.86 27.16
C ILE A 26 -6.68 -5.95 27.97
N SER A 27 -7.81 -6.46 27.46
CA SER A 27 -8.52 -7.55 28.13
C SER A 27 -7.67 -8.82 28.13
N PRO A 28 -7.87 -9.76 29.08
CA PRO A 28 -7.17 -11.03 29.07
C PRO A 28 -7.30 -11.80 27.75
N ARG A 29 -8.47 -11.76 27.12
CA ARG A 29 -8.75 -12.34 25.80
C ARG A 29 -7.86 -11.75 24.72
N VAL A 30 -7.82 -10.42 24.63
CA VAL A 30 -6.99 -9.69 23.67
C VAL A 30 -5.51 -9.98 23.90
N ALA A 31 -5.07 -10.03 25.16
CA ALA A 31 -3.69 -10.33 25.53
C ALA A 31 -3.28 -11.73 25.06
N GLU A 32 -4.15 -12.72 25.21
CA GLU A 32 -3.92 -14.10 24.81
C GLU A 32 -3.80 -14.24 23.29
N ILE A 33 -4.73 -13.65 22.52
CA ILE A 33 -4.69 -13.68 21.05
C ILE A 33 -3.45 -12.94 20.53
N ARG A 34 -3.09 -11.79 21.15
CA ARG A 34 -1.85 -11.06 20.79
C ARG A 34 -0.60 -11.92 21.05
N ALA A 35 -0.56 -12.63 22.18
CA ALA A 35 0.55 -13.52 22.50
C ALA A 35 0.65 -14.67 21.49
N MET A 36 -0.47 -15.27 21.12
CA MET A 36 -0.53 -16.31 20.07
C MET A 36 -0.04 -15.74 18.73
N TYR A 37 -0.47 -14.55 18.35
CA TYR A 37 -0.02 -13.89 17.11
C TYR A 37 1.50 -13.69 17.08
N ARG A 38 2.10 -13.23 18.17
CA ARG A 38 3.55 -13.00 18.27
C ARG A 38 4.36 -14.29 18.29
N ALA A 39 3.83 -15.36 18.90
CA ALA A 39 4.51 -16.63 19.03
C ALA A 39 4.44 -17.51 17.76
N LYS A 40 3.39 -17.36 16.95
CA LYS A 40 3.15 -18.24 15.80
C LYS A 40 3.84 -17.72 14.54
N LYS A 41 4.79 -18.46 14.01
CA LYS A 41 5.37 -18.22 12.69
C LYS A 41 4.30 -18.45 11.61
N PRO A 42 4.24 -17.60 10.57
CA PRO A 42 3.36 -17.82 9.43
C PRO A 42 3.67 -19.14 8.71
N ARG A 43 2.62 -19.74 8.18
CA ARG A 43 2.70 -21.01 7.48
C ARG A 43 2.03 -20.92 6.11
N ILE A 44 2.60 -21.57 5.11
CA ILE A 44 1.96 -21.79 3.82
C ILE A 44 0.81 -22.77 4.01
N ASP A 45 -0.41 -22.35 3.68
CA ASP A 45 -1.65 -23.11 3.77
C ASP A 45 -2.16 -23.42 2.37
N LEU A 46 -2.40 -24.69 2.07
CA LEU A 46 -2.80 -25.14 0.74
C LEU A 46 -4.31 -25.28 0.55
N ALA A 47 -5.15 -24.90 1.51
CA ALA A 47 -6.61 -25.05 1.33
C ALA A 47 -7.09 -24.35 0.06
N ARG A 48 -6.72 -23.06 -0.14
CA ARG A 48 -7.04 -22.31 -1.35
C ARG A 48 -6.36 -22.92 -2.58
N TYR A 49 -5.07 -23.21 -2.52
CA TYR A 49 -4.28 -23.72 -3.64
C TYR A 49 -4.88 -25.01 -4.22
N LYS A 50 -5.23 -25.98 -3.36
CA LYS A 50 -5.83 -27.25 -3.76
C LYS A 50 -7.15 -27.04 -4.50
N LEU A 51 -8.05 -26.24 -3.92
CA LEU A 51 -9.37 -25.97 -4.49
C LEU A 51 -9.30 -25.24 -5.83
N VAL A 52 -8.43 -24.23 -5.94
CA VAL A 52 -8.22 -23.47 -7.19
C VAL A 52 -7.62 -24.37 -8.27
N THR A 53 -6.61 -25.17 -7.93
CA THR A 53 -5.93 -26.07 -8.87
C THR A 53 -6.88 -27.10 -9.43
N GLU A 54 -7.63 -27.79 -8.61
CA GLU A 54 -8.62 -28.78 -9.04
C GLU A 54 -9.69 -28.15 -9.91
N PHE A 55 -10.20 -26.97 -9.53
CA PHE A 55 -11.22 -26.27 -10.28
C PHE A 55 -10.73 -25.86 -11.68
N TYR A 56 -9.53 -25.29 -11.80
CA TYR A 56 -8.98 -24.86 -13.08
C TYR A 56 -8.67 -26.03 -14.01
N MET A 57 -8.12 -27.13 -13.47
CA MET A 57 -7.89 -28.35 -14.25
C MET A 57 -9.18 -28.96 -14.81
N GLN A 58 -10.28 -28.90 -14.06
CA GLN A 58 -11.57 -29.46 -14.44
C GLN A 58 -12.38 -28.54 -15.39
N ASN A 59 -12.06 -27.24 -15.44
CA ASN A 59 -12.86 -26.24 -16.15
C ASN A 59 -12.03 -25.37 -17.12
N PRO A 60 -11.17 -25.95 -18.00
CA PRO A 60 -10.33 -25.17 -18.91
C PRO A 60 -11.13 -24.34 -19.91
N GLN A 61 -12.32 -24.79 -20.29
CA GLN A 61 -13.18 -24.23 -21.34
C GLN A 61 -13.99 -22.99 -20.91
N LEU A 62 -14.02 -22.65 -19.64
CA LEU A 62 -14.83 -21.53 -19.17
C LEU A 62 -14.21 -20.19 -19.59
N PRO A 63 -15.02 -19.20 -20.04
CA PRO A 63 -14.56 -17.83 -20.23
C PRO A 63 -14.03 -17.21 -18.93
N GLY A 64 -13.05 -16.29 -19.02
CA GLY A 64 -12.34 -15.74 -17.87
C GLY A 64 -13.24 -15.24 -16.74
N VAL A 65 -14.25 -14.41 -17.04
CA VAL A 65 -15.17 -13.87 -16.03
C VAL A 65 -15.99 -14.95 -15.33
N LEU A 66 -16.49 -15.95 -16.05
CA LEU A 66 -17.25 -17.05 -15.44
C LEU A 66 -16.34 -18.05 -14.73
N LYS A 67 -15.13 -18.29 -15.26
CA LYS A 67 -14.13 -19.14 -14.60
C LYS A 67 -13.78 -18.57 -13.24
N ARG A 68 -13.48 -17.26 -13.19
CA ARG A 68 -13.14 -16.56 -11.96
C ARG A 68 -14.29 -16.60 -10.95
N ALA A 69 -15.51 -16.23 -11.37
CA ALA A 69 -16.67 -16.22 -10.48
C ALA A 69 -17.04 -17.61 -9.95
N LYS A 70 -17.02 -18.64 -10.78
CA LYS A 70 -17.30 -20.02 -10.36
C LYS A 70 -16.20 -20.56 -9.43
N ASN A 71 -14.94 -20.21 -9.69
CA ASN A 71 -13.84 -20.57 -8.78
C ASN A 71 -14.02 -19.92 -7.41
N LEU A 72 -14.32 -18.62 -7.36
CA LEU A 72 -14.56 -17.93 -6.08
C LEU A 72 -15.78 -18.49 -5.35
N ARG A 73 -16.85 -18.81 -6.08
CA ARG A 73 -18.00 -19.54 -5.52
C ARG A 73 -17.60 -20.89 -4.93
N ASN A 74 -16.77 -21.68 -5.62
CA ASN A 74 -16.23 -22.95 -5.13
C ASN A 74 -15.39 -22.77 -3.87
N LEU A 75 -14.60 -21.70 -3.78
CA LEU A 75 -13.87 -21.33 -2.55
C LEU A 75 -14.84 -21.06 -1.39
N PHE A 76 -15.86 -20.23 -1.58
CA PHE A 76 -16.87 -19.94 -0.57
C PHE A 76 -17.65 -21.17 -0.10
N GLU A 77 -17.84 -22.16 -0.99
CA GLU A 77 -18.49 -23.41 -0.67
C GLU A 77 -17.61 -24.38 0.12
N LYS A 78 -16.27 -24.33 -0.04
CA LYS A 78 -15.40 -25.41 0.42
C LYS A 78 -14.27 -25.00 1.35
N MET A 79 -13.85 -23.69 1.34
CA MET A 79 -12.80 -23.24 2.26
C MET A 79 -13.16 -23.58 3.71
N PRO A 80 -12.18 -23.90 4.55
CA PRO A 80 -12.41 -24.12 5.97
C PRO A 80 -13.06 -22.90 6.64
N THR A 81 -13.92 -23.15 7.63
CA THR A 81 -14.60 -22.10 8.40
C THR A 81 -14.37 -22.30 9.90
N PRO A 82 -13.10 -22.30 10.38
CA PRO A 82 -12.83 -22.51 11.79
C PRO A 82 -13.34 -21.33 12.63
N VAL A 83 -13.91 -21.64 13.81
CA VAL A 83 -14.23 -20.69 14.89
C VAL A 83 -13.30 -21.05 16.04
N ARG A 84 -12.32 -20.19 16.33
CA ARG A 84 -11.28 -20.47 17.33
C ARG A 84 -11.71 -20.01 18.72
N ASP A 85 -11.05 -20.54 19.73
CA ASP A 85 -11.24 -20.09 21.09
C ASP A 85 -10.91 -18.60 21.22
N HIS A 86 -11.67 -17.93 22.10
CA HIS A 86 -11.57 -16.48 22.39
C HIS A 86 -11.97 -15.53 21.27
N GLU A 87 -12.24 -15.99 20.03
CA GLU A 87 -12.68 -15.12 18.95
C GLU A 87 -14.10 -14.61 19.15
N LEU A 88 -14.30 -13.30 18.91
CA LEU A 88 -15.61 -12.66 18.78
C LEU A 88 -15.86 -12.25 17.32
N ILE A 89 -14.81 -11.96 16.56
CA ILE A 89 -14.84 -11.72 15.11
C ILE A 89 -14.23 -12.94 14.44
N VAL A 90 -14.98 -13.58 13.57
CA VAL A 90 -14.60 -14.83 12.91
C VAL A 90 -14.30 -14.63 11.43
N GLY A 91 -13.51 -15.53 10.91
CA GLY A 91 -13.07 -15.52 9.50
C GLY A 91 -11.57 -15.81 9.39
N HIS A 92 -11.17 -16.64 8.43
CA HIS A 92 -9.77 -17.01 8.23
C HIS A 92 -9.48 -17.23 6.74
N LEU A 93 -8.24 -16.92 6.33
CA LEU A 93 -7.79 -17.13 4.94
C LEU A 93 -7.38 -18.58 4.64
N GLY A 94 -7.31 -19.44 5.66
CA GLY A 94 -6.97 -20.84 5.60
C GLY A 94 -7.41 -21.59 6.85
N GLU A 95 -6.96 -22.82 7.01
CA GLU A 95 -7.26 -23.64 8.18
C GLU A 95 -6.43 -23.23 9.40
N GLU A 96 -5.17 -22.93 9.17
CA GLU A 96 -4.21 -22.59 10.22
C GLU A 96 -4.30 -21.11 10.64
N PHE A 97 -3.92 -20.83 11.88
CA PHE A 97 -3.70 -19.47 12.36
C PHE A 97 -2.47 -18.85 11.69
N ARG A 98 -2.55 -17.62 11.21
CA ARG A 98 -1.54 -16.97 10.37
C ARG A 98 -1.24 -17.76 9.07
N ALA A 99 -2.28 -18.34 8.48
CA ALA A 99 -2.21 -18.98 7.17
C ALA A 99 -1.82 -17.96 6.07
N SER A 100 -0.91 -18.39 5.20
CA SER A 100 -0.51 -17.63 4.01
C SER A 100 -0.89 -18.42 2.76
N ALA A 101 -1.82 -17.89 1.98
CA ALA A 101 -2.35 -18.58 0.81
C ALA A 101 -1.46 -18.37 -0.43
N ILE A 102 -1.44 -19.38 -1.30
CA ILE A 102 -0.85 -19.32 -2.64
C ILE A 102 -1.92 -18.91 -3.65
N TYR A 103 -1.56 -17.99 -4.56
CA TYR A 103 -2.38 -17.49 -5.67
C TYR A 103 -1.76 -17.91 -7.02
N PRO A 104 -1.87 -19.19 -7.40
CA PRO A 104 -1.12 -19.74 -8.54
C PRO A 104 -1.63 -19.21 -9.88
N GLU A 105 -2.85 -18.69 -9.93
CA GLU A 105 -3.48 -18.15 -11.14
C GLU A 105 -2.79 -16.87 -11.65
N HIS A 106 -1.98 -16.22 -10.84
CA HIS A 106 -1.23 -15.01 -11.22
C HIS A 106 0.14 -15.37 -11.78
N SER A 107 1.00 -15.99 -10.97
CA SER A 107 2.35 -16.44 -11.33
C SER A 107 2.75 -17.62 -10.44
N PHE A 108 3.61 -18.50 -10.91
CA PHE A 108 3.88 -19.71 -10.13
C PHE A 108 5.33 -20.22 -10.16
N GLN A 109 6.12 -19.97 -11.19
CA GLN A 109 7.47 -20.50 -11.28
C GLN A 109 8.31 -20.19 -10.02
N TRP A 110 8.21 -18.98 -9.48
CA TRP A 110 8.90 -18.56 -8.27
C TRP A 110 8.61 -19.45 -7.04
N VAL A 111 7.40 -20.03 -6.95
CA VAL A 111 7.05 -20.94 -5.85
C VAL A 111 7.87 -22.22 -5.93
N LEU A 112 8.07 -22.76 -7.13
CA LEU A 112 8.91 -23.94 -7.34
C LEU A 112 10.38 -23.64 -7.09
N ASP A 113 10.86 -22.47 -7.53
CA ASP A 113 12.24 -22.05 -7.36
C ASP A 113 12.62 -21.84 -5.88
N GLU A 114 11.67 -21.41 -5.05
CA GLU A 114 11.89 -21.10 -3.63
C GLU A 114 11.36 -22.17 -2.66
N LEU A 115 10.81 -23.26 -3.16
CA LEU A 115 10.08 -24.27 -2.35
C LEU A 115 10.91 -24.82 -1.18
N ASP A 116 12.21 -24.99 -1.38
CA ASP A 116 13.13 -25.53 -0.37
C ASP A 116 13.67 -24.46 0.59
N VAL A 117 13.55 -23.18 0.24
CA VAL A 117 14.11 -22.10 1.05
C VAL A 117 13.07 -21.34 1.88
N PHE A 118 11.78 -21.51 1.64
CA PHE A 118 10.73 -20.84 2.42
C PHE A 118 10.95 -20.88 3.94
N PRO A 119 11.30 -22.03 4.58
CA PRO A 119 11.48 -22.06 6.02
C PRO A 119 12.73 -21.35 6.54
N THR A 120 13.73 -21.15 5.68
CA THR A 120 15.08 -20.70 6.07
C THR A 120 15.52 -19.39 5.40
N ARG A 121 14.67 -18.80 4.55
CA ARG A 121 14.99 -17.54 3.86
C ARG A 121 15.18 -16.40 4.86
N SER A 122 15.98 -15.41 4.46
CA SER A 122 16.45 -14.35 5.37
C SER A 122 15.37 -13.32 5.73
N VAL A 123 14.31 -13.23 4.93
CA VAL A 123 13.21 -12.26 5.12
C VAL A 123 11.88 -13.01 5.06
N ASP A 124 11.02 -12.79 6.05
CA ASP A 124 9.70 -13.41 6.17
C ASP A 124 9.71 -14.92 5.89
N PRO A 125 10.37 -15.74 6.68
CA PRO A 125 10.36 -17.20 6.51
C PRO A 125 8.99 -17.81 6.82
N TYR A 126 8.56 -18.82 6.05
CA TYR A 126 7.29 -19.53 6.21
C TYR A 126 7.51 -21.01 6.50
N ASP A 127 6.73 -21.55 7.40
CA ASP A 127 6.69 -23.01 7.57
C ASP A 127 5.93 -23.67 6.43
N LEU A 128 6.44 -24.82 5.98
CA LEU A 128 5.81 -25.65 4.95
C LEU A 128 6.00 -27.11 5.34
N ASN A 129 4.90 -27.89 5.39
CA ASN A 129 5.01 -29.31 5.70
C ASN A 129 5.42 -30.14 4.47
N PRO A 130 5.99 -31.36 4.68
CA PRO A 130 6.44 -32.22 3.60
C PRO A 130 5.32 -32.66 2.64
N GLU A 131 4.12 -32.90 3.13
CA GLU A 131 2.97 -33.35 2.33
C GLU A 131 2.50 -32.25 1.38
N ASP A 132 2.42 -31.03 1.89
CA ASP A 132 2.05 -29.86 1.10
C ASP A 132 3.14 -29.55 0.06
N ARG A 133 4.41 -29.69 0.41
CA ARG A 133 5.52 -29.58 -0.54
C ARG A 133 5.39 -30.59 -1.70
N GLU A 134 5.10 -31.87 -1.38
CA GLU A 134 4.90 -32.90 -2.39
C GLU A 134 3.73 -32.59 -3.32
N TYR A 135 2.62 -32.08 -2.77
CA TYR A 135 1.45 -31.68 -3.56
C TYR A 135 1.77 -30.53 -4.52
N ILE A 136 2.53 -29.53 -4.06
CA ILE A 136 2.98 -28.41 -4.91
C ILE A 136 3.85 -28.95 -6.06
N LEU A 137 4.81 -29.82 -5.81
CA LEU A 137 5.66 -30.41 -6.85
C LEU A 137 4.86 -31.20 -7.87
N LYS A 138 3.85 -31.93 -7.43
CA LYS A 138 2.99 -32.73 -8.33
C LYS A 138 2.12 -31.87 -9.25
N THR A 139 1.70 -30.70 -8.81
CA THR A 139 0.71 -29.88 -9.53
C THR A 139 1.29 -28.61 -10.13
N GLY A 140 2.53 -28.26 -9.79
CA GLY A 140 3.16 -26.99 -10.13
C GLY A 140 3.34 -26.75 -11.62
N ASP A 141 3.71 -27.79 -12.38
CA ASP A 141 3.87 -27.72 -13.83
C ASP A 141 2.60 -27.24 -14.56
N PHE A 142 1.43 -27.54 -14.01
CA PHE A 142 0.18 -27.02 -14.53
C PHE A 142 0.16 -25.49 -14.47
N TRP A 143 0.53 -24.93 -13.32
CA TRP A 143 0.48 -23.50 -13.10
C TRP A 143 1.60 -22.73 -13.80
N VAL A 144 2.78 -23.29 -13.93
CA VAL A 144 3.87 -22.70 -14.74
C VAL A 144 3.39 -22.41 -16.16
N LYS A 145 2.49 -23.25 -16.71
CA LYS A 145 1.95 -23.12 -18.06
C LYS A 145 0.63 -22.34 -18.16
N ASN A 146 -0.14 -22.26 -17.06
CA ASN A 146 -1.51 -21.73 -17.09
C ASN A 146 -1.73 -20.50 -16.21
N ALA A 147 -0.73 -20.05 -15.47
CA ALA A 147 -0.78 -18.77 -14.78
C ALA A 147 -0.85 -17.62 -15.79
N THR A 148 -1.51 -16.53 -15.42
CA THR A 148 -1.69 -15.40 -16.34
C THR A 148 -0.35 -14.82 -16.81
N CYS A 149 0.64 -14.73 -15.95
CA CYS A 149 1.96 -14.22 -16.34
C CYS A 149 2.73 -15.16 -17.31
N ALA A 150 2.33 -16.42 -17.45
CA ALA A 150 2.94 -17.31 -18.45
C ALA A 150 2.69 -16.84 -19.91
N ALA A 151 1.62 -16.09 -20.13
CA ALA A 151 1.29 -15.52 -21.45
C ALA A 151 1.88 -14.12 -21.68
N ILE A 152 2.68 -13.59 -20.75
CA ILE A 152 3.15 -12.18 -20.85
C ILE A 152 4.10 -11.99 -22.02
N ASP A 153 4.90 -12.99 -22.34
CA ASP A 153 5.83 -12.94 -23.47
C ASP A 153 5.11 -12.91 -24.82
N GLU A 154 3.90 -13.46 -24.89
CA GLU A 154 3.07 -13.44 -26.10
C GLU A 154 2.44 -12.06 -26.37
N VAL A 155 2.33 -11.23 -25.34
CA VAL A 155 1.76 -9.87 -25.46
C VAL A 155 2.82 -8.77 -25.56
N PHE A 156 4.08 -9.09 -25.27
CA PHE A 156 5.21 -8.15 -25.41
C PHE A 156 6.14 -8.59 -26.55
N PRO A 157 6.49 -7.70 -27.46
CA PRO A 157 7.63 -7.92 -28.35
C PRO A 157 8.93 -8.08 -27.53
N ASP A 158 9.69 -9.16 -27.80
CA ASP A 158 10.93 -9.50 -27.11
C ASP A 158 11.95 -8.35 -27.13
N GLU A 159 12.01 -7.63 -28.26
CA GLU A 159 12.92 -6.51 -28.46
C GLU A 159 12.65 -5.39 -27.44
N TYR A 160 11.40 -5.08 -27.15
CA TYR A 160 11.04 -4.04 -26.17
C TYR A 160 11.35 -4.48 -24.76
N TYR A 161 11.08 -5.72 -24.43
CA TYR A 161 11.36 -6.25 -23.10
C TYR A 161 12.85 -6.21 -22.77
N ARG A 162 13.70 -6.70 -23.69
CA ARG A 162 15.16 -6.72 -23.49
C ARG A 162 15.77 -5.32 -23.52
N ASP A 163 15.39 -4.52 -24.50
CA ASP A 163 16.03 -3.24 -24.73
C ASP A 163 15.60 -2.19 -23.72
N VAL A 164 14.33 -2.12 -23.37
CA VAL A 164 13.83 -1.11 -22.43
C VAL A 164 14.18 -1.45 -20.98
N LEU A 165 14.04 -2.72 -20.56
CA LEU A 165 14.35 -3.13 -19.19
C LEU A 165 15.84 -3.27 -18.91
N GLY A 166 16.64 -3.55 -19.94
CA GLY A 166 18.07 -3.83 -19.81
C GLY A 166 18.88 -2.71 -19.19
N ASN A 167 18.46 -1.45 -19.30
CA ASN A 167 19.14 -0.30 -18.68
C ASN A 167 18.74 -0.05 -17.21
N GLY A 168 17.83 -0.83 -16.64
CA GLY A 168 17.45 -0.71 -15.22
C GLY A 168 16.72 0.57 -14.84
N VAL A 169 16.22 1.33 -15.81
CA VAL A 169 15.40 2.53 -15.57
C VAL A 169 13.99 2.14 -15.14
N LEU A 170 13.45 1.05 -15.69
CA LEU A 170 12.16 0.50 -15.32
C LEU A 170 12.34 -0.80 -14.54
N ASN A 171 11.83 -0.85 -13.33
CA ASN A 171 11.74 -2.08 -12.56
C ASN A 171 10.40 -2.77 -12.83
N PHE A 172 10.32 -3.50 -13.94
CA PHE A 172 9.14 -4.27 -14.30
C PHE A 172 9.41 -5.76 -14.09
N THR A 173 8.80 -6.33 -13.08
CA THR A 173 9.07 -7.70 -12.62
C THR A 173 7.92 -8.67 -12.88
N ALA A 174 6.94 -8.28 -13.67
CA ALA A 174 5.69 -9.02 -13.89
C ALA A 174 5.86 -10.49 -14.26
N LYS A 175 6.91 -10.82 -15.01
CA LYS A 175 7.17 -12.20 -15.45
C LYS A 175 7.66 -13.12 -14.33
N ASN A 176 8.47 -12.61 -13.42
CA ASN A 176 9.15 -13.38 -12.38
C ASN A 176 8.69 -13.02 -10.97
N ASN A 177 7.60 -12.25 -10.85
CA ASN A 177 7.15 -11.76 -9.57
C ASN A 177 6.00 -12.60 -9.02
N SER A 178 6.00 -12.75 -7.72
CA SER A 178 4.92 -13.30 -6.92
C SER A 178 3.69 -12.41 -6.88
N GLY A 179 3.81 -11.17 -7.35
CA GLY A 179 2.74 -10.17 -7.28
C GLY A 179 1.65 -10.34 -8.32
N SER A 180 0.46 -9.89 -7.94
CA SER A 180 -0.66 -9.69 -8.84
C SER A 180 -0.52 -8.31 -9.51
N PRO A 181 -0.93 -8.12 -10.77
CA PRO A 181 -1.04 -6.80 -11.38
C PRO A 181 -2.24 -6.02 -10.88
N ILE A 182 -3.07 -6.64 -10.06
CA ILE A 182 -4.12 -5.95 -9.35
C ILE A 182 -3.43 -5.23 -8.20
N GLY A 183 -3.38 -3.91 -8.32
CA GLY A 183 -2.74 -3.03 -7.35
C GLY A 183 -3.60 -2.72 -6.15
N HIS A 184 -3.32 -1.58 -5.57
CA HIS A 184 -4.03 -1.08 -4.40
C HIS A 184 -5.43 -0.59 -4.77
N TYR A 185 -6.41 -0.89 -3.94
CA TYR A 185 -7.80 -0.41 -4.07
C TYR A 185 -8.54 -0.45 -2.72
N CYS A 186 -9.72 0.17 -2.69
CA CYS A 186 -10.65 0.11 -1.57
C CYS A 186 -12.02 -0.36 -2.06
N GLY A 187 -12.59 -1.38 -1.43
CA GLY A 187 -13.95 -1.84 -1.71
C GLY A 187 -15.03 -0.88 -1.20
N ASN A 188 -16.28 -1.13 -1.56
CA ASN A 188 -17.41 -0.35 -1.06
C ASN A 188 -17.99 -0.96 0.22
N TYR A 189 -17.38 -0.64 1.35
CA TYR A 189 -17.83 -1.13 2.65
C TYR A 189 -19.18 -0.55 3.08
N TRP A 190 -19.56 0.67 2.63
CA TRP A 190 -20.90 1.23 2.89
C TRP A 190 -21.99 0.35 2.31
N THR A 191 -21.83 -0.11 1.08
CA THR A 191 -22.80 -1.04 0.47
C THR A 191 -22.96 -2.30 1.34
N VAL A 192 -21.86 -2.82 1.89
CA VAL A 192 -21.90 -4.03 2.72
C VAL A 192 -22.59 -3.78 4.06
N VAL A 193 -22.23 -2.70 4.76
CA VAL A 193 -22.75 -2.44 6.13
C VAL A 193 -24.14 -1.84 6.14
N ASP A 194 -24.49 -0.99 5.18
CA ASP A 194 -25.72 -0.20 5.18
C ASP A 194 -26.86 -0.81 4.36
N ARG A 195 -26.52 -1.53 3.29
CA ARG A 195 -27.51 -2.18 2.41
C ARG A 195 -27.56 -3.70 2.59
N GLY A 196 -26.40 -4.32 2.83
CA GLY A 196 -26.22 -5.77 2.72
C GLY A 196 -26.20 -6.24 1.26
N LEU A 197 -25.44 -7.29 0.99
CA LEU A 197 -25.26 -7.81 -0.37
C LEU A 197 -26.51 -8.54 -0.89
N GLY A 198 -27.46 -8.92 -0.01
CA GLY A 198 -28.76 -9.44 -0.45
C GLY A 198 -29.51 -8.46 -1.33
N SER A 199 -29.48 -7.15 -1.01
CA SER A 199 -30.11 -6.12 -1.85
C SER A 199 -29.38 -5.93 -3.18
N VAL A 200 -28.07 -6.09 -3.20
CA VAL A 200 -27.25 -6.05 -4.43
C VAL A 200 -27.58 -7.25 -5.32
N LEU A 201 -27.76 -8.42 -4.72
CA LEU A 201 -28.16 -9.64 -5.44
C LEU A 201 -29.52 -9.48 -6.11
N GLU A 202 -30.50 -8.88 -5.42
CA GLU A 202 -31.83 -8.59 -6.00
C GLU A 202 -31.71 -7.61 -7.19
N GLU A 203 -30.88 -6.57 -7.09
CA GLU A 203 -30.63 -5.63 -8.17
C GLU A 203 -30.00 -6.30 -9.40
N ILE A 204 -28.98 -7.11 -9.21
CA ILE A 204 -28.33 -7.88 -10.29
C ILE A 204 -29.33 -8.79 -10.98
N ARG A 205 -30.15 -9.51 -10.23
CA ARG A 205 -31.18 -10.41 -10.76
C ARG A 205 -32.23 -9.67 -11.56
N ALA A 206 -32.68 -8.51 -11.08
CA ALA A 206 -33.64 -7.67 -11.79
C ALA A 206 -33.09 -7.18 -13.14
N LYS A 207 -31.85 -6.68 -13.17
CA LYS A 207 -31.18 -6.27 -14.43
C LYS A 207 -31.03 -7.44 -15.40
N LYS A 208 -30.62 -8.60 -14.91
CA LYS A 208 -30.46 -9.81 -15.70
C LYS A 208 -31.82 -10.28 -16.29
N ALA A 209 -32.88 -10.24 -15.48
CA ALA A 209 -34.25 -10.60 -15.96
C ALA A 209 -34.74 -9.65 -17.05
N ALA A 210 -34.57 -8.34 -16.88
CA ALA A 210 -34.92 -7.33 -17.87
C ALA A 210 -34.17 -7.52 -19.20
N MET A 211 -32.90 -7.88 -19.16
CA MET A 211 -32.13 -8.20 -20.35
C MET A 211 -32.69 -9.44 -21.11
N LEU A 212 -33.10 -10.49 -20.37
CA LEU A 212 -33.65 -11.69 -20.94
C LEU A 212 -35.04 -11.43 -21.55
N GLU A 213 -35.88 -10.62 -20.93
CA GLU A 213 -37.20 -10.20 -21.42
C GLU A 213 -37.07 -9.43 -22.73
N LYS A 214 -36.10 -8.52 -22.84
CA LYS A 214 -35.82 -7.75 -24.04
C LYS A 214 -35.19 -8.62 -25.16
N GLY A 215 -34.47 -9.67 -24.79
CA GLY A 215 -33.57 -10.43 -25.65
C GLY A 215 -32.23 -9.73 -25.83
N LEU A 216 -31.14 -10.49 -25.78
CA LEU A 216 -29.77 -9.96 -25.86
C LEU A 216 -29.45 -9.50 -27.30
N GLN A 217 -28.95 -8.29 -27.44
CA GLN A 217 -28.60 -7.67 -28.72
C GLN A 217 -27.11 -7.31 -28.77
N GLY A 218 -26.51 -7.44 -29.95
CA GLY A 218 -25.11 -7.06 -30.18
C GLY A 218 -24.16 -7.74 -29.18
N ASN A 219 -23.40 -6.91 -28.38
CA ASN A 219 -22.46 -7.36 -27.36
C ASN A 219 -23.06 -7.46 -25.94
N GLU A 220 -24.38 -7.33 -25.79
CA GLU A 220 -25.05 -7.47 -24.48
C GLU A 220 -24.81 -8.83 -23.81
N GLY A 221 -24.42 -9.84 -24.58
CA GLY A 221 -23.96 -11.11 -24.03
C GLY A 221 -22.78 -10.99 -23.05
N GLN A 222 -21.90 -10.01 -23.25
CA GLN A 222 -20.80 -9.73 -22.32
C GLN A 222 -21.32 -9.19 -20.99
N THR A 223 -22.20 -8.20 -21.03
CA THR A 223 -22.86 -7.63 -19.83
C THR A 223 -23.69 -8.70 -19.09
N PHE A 224 -24.39 -9.56 -19.82
CA PHE A 224 -25.13 -10.67 -19.23
C PHE A 224 -24.22 -11.66 -18.50
N GLN A 225 -23.05 -12.00 -19.07
CA GLN A 225 -22.06 -12.86 -18.41
C GLN A 225 -21.47 -12.18 -17.16
N PHE A 226 -21.25 -10.88 -17.20
CA PHE A 226 -20.83 -10.10 -16.05
C PHE A 226 -21.87 -10.19 -14.91
N TYR A 227 -23.14 -9.86 -15.12
CA TYR A 227 -24.17 -10.01 -14.09
C TYR A 227 -24.32 -11.44 -13.56
N ARG A 228 -24.12 -12.43 -14.43
CA ARG A 228 -24.12 -13.83 -13.98
C ARG A 228 -22.93 -14.14 -13.07
N ALA A 229 -21.77 -13.58 -13.35
CA ALA A 229 -20.59 -13.72 -12.51
C ALA A 229 -20.79 -13.10 -11.14
N GLU A 230 -21.32 -11.86 -11.11
CA GLU A 230 -21.63 -11.17 -9.85
C GLU A 230 -22.68 -11.91 -9.00
N GLU A 231 -23.76 -12.39 -9.61
CA GLU A 231 -24.76 -13.21 -8.92
C GLU A 231 -24.11 -14.42 -8.22
N LEU A 232 -23.23 -15.14 -8.91
CA LEU A 232 -22.53 -16.32 -8.36
C LEU A 232 -21.67 -15.98 -7.15
N VAL A 233 -20.93 -14.90 -7.19
CA VAL A 233 -20.01 -14.55 -6.09
C VAL A 233 -20.73 -13.95 -4.90
N VAL A 234 -21.78 -13.16 -5.13
CA VAL A 234 -22.59 -12.60 -4.04
C VAL A 234 -23.36 -13.71 -3.31
N GLU A 235 -23.99 -14.63 -4.04
CA GLU A 235 -24.58 -15.83 -3.42
C GLU A 235 -23.53 -16.64 -2.65
N GLY A 236 -22.31 -16.73 -3.21
CA GLY A 236 -21.20 -17.45 -2.60
C GLY A 236 -20.77 -16.90 -1.26
N ILE A 237 -20.55 -15.61 -1.17
CA ILE A 237 -20.13 -14.99 0.10
C ILE A 237 -21.24 -15.05 1.16
N ILE A 238 -22.51 -14.92 0.77
CA ILE A 238 -23.65 -15.10 1.69
C ILE A 238 -23.68 -16.56 2.21
N LEU A 239 -23.43 -17.55 1.34
CA LEU A 239 -23.33 -18.94 1.77
C LEU A 239 -22.15 -19.17 2.72
N TYR A 240 -21.01 -18.54 2.45
CA TYR A 240 -19.81 -18.64 3.28
C TYR A 240 -20.07 -18.19 4.72
N THR A 241 -20.79 -17.08 4.91
CA THR A 241 -21.17 -16.63 6.25
C THR A 241 -22.05 -17.64 6.97
N LYS A 242 -23.02 -18.25 6.27
CA LYS A 242 -23.91 -19.28 6.86
C LYS A 242 -23.16 -20.55 7.26
N ARG A 243 -22.04 -20.87 6.60
CA ARG A 243 -21.17 -21.98 7.00
C ARG A 243 -20.47 -21.71 8.34
N TYR A 244 -20.00 -20.47 8.57
CA TYR A 244 -19.50 -20.05 9.89
C TYR A 244 -20.58 -20.12 10.97
N ALA A 245 -21.82 -19.73 10.66
CA ALA A 245 -22.93 -19.85 11.57
C ALA A 245 -23.18 -21.31 11.99
N ALA A 246 -23.17 -22.22 11.00
CA ALA A 246 -23.34 -23.65 11.28
C ALA A 246 -22.20 -24.23 12.15
N GLU A 247 -20.96 -23.83 11.90
CA GLU A 247 -19.81 -24.25 12.70
C GLU A 247 -19.90 -23.73 14.14
N ALA A 248 -20.28 -22.45 14.32
CA ALA A 248 -20.48 -21.87 15.65
C ALA A 248 -21.58 -22.58 16.44
N LEU A 249 -22.70 -22.94 15.79
CA LEU A 249 -23.77 -23.73 16.39
C LEU A 249 -23.28 -25.12 16.82
N ARG A 250 -22.55 -25.80 15.93
CA ARG A 250 -21.99 -27.13 16.23
C ARG A 250 -21.06 -27.10 17.46
N GLN A 251 -20.24 -26.06 17.58
CA GLN A 251 -19.39 -25.91 18.76
C GLN A 251 -20.21 -25.56 20.01
N ALA A 252 -21.25 -24.73 19.89
CA ALA A 252 -22.12 -24.37 21.02
C ALA A 252 -22.84 -25.57 21.61
N GLU A 253 -23.20 -26.59 20.81
CA GLU A 253 -23.85 -27.84 21.28
C GLU A 253 -22.95 -28.59 22.29
N SER A 254 -21.67 -28.65 22.06
CA SER A 254 -20.69 -29.37 22.91
C SER A 254 -20.00 -28.47 23.93
N CYS A 255 -20.20 -27.15 23.89
CA CYS A 255 -19.54 -26.21 24.78
C CYS A 255 -20.14 -26.28 26.20
N THR A 256 -19.30 -26.53 27.20
CA THR A 256 -19.68 -26.60 28.63
C THR A 256 -19.51 -25.26 29.34
N ASP A 257 -18.66 -24.37 28.85
CA ASP A 257 -18.52 -23.02 29.37
C ASP A 257 -19.73 -22.17 28.96
N ALA A 258 -20.49 -21.71 29.93
CA ALA A 258 -21.74 -20.99 29.68
C ALA A 258 -21.52 -19.65 28.96
N LYS A 259 -20.42 -18.95 29.28
CA LYS A 259 -20.08 -17.68 28.63
C LYS A 259 -19.71 -17.91 27.17
N ARG A 260 -18.80 -18.86 26.93
CA ARG A 260 -18.38 -19.19 25.57
C ARG A 260 -19.53 -19.72 24.72
N LYS A 261 -20.41 -20.54 25.31
CA LYS A 261 -21.61 -21.02 24.63
C LYS A 261 -22.49 -19.86 24.17
N ALA A 262 -22.73 -18.88 25.05
CA ALA A 262 -23.50 -17.68 24.68
C ALA A 262 -22.83 -16.88 23.56
N GLU A 263 -21.50 -16.72 23.58
CA GLU A 263 -20.75 -16.08 22.53
C GLU A 263 -20.85 -16.84 21.19
N LEU A 264 -20.76 -18.17 21.20
CA LEU A 264 -20.90 -18.98 19.98
C LEU A 264 -22.30 -18.88 19.39
N LEU A 265 -23.34 -18.81 20.22
CA LEU A 265 -24.73 -18.58 19.76
C LEU A 265 -24.91 -17.16 19.17
N ASP A 266 -24.28 -16.14 19.76
CA ASP A 266 -24.28 -14.78 19.22
C ASP A 266 -23.54 -14.69 17.88
N ILE A 267 -22.38 -15.37 17.78
CA ILE A 267 -21.65 -15.51 16.51
C ILE A 267 -22.54 -16.16 15.45
N ALA A 268 -23.22 -17.25 15.79
CA ALA A 268 -24.09 -17.95 14.84
C ALA A 268 -25.25 -17.09 14.36
N ASP A 269 -25.92 -16.38 15.25
CA ASP A 269 -27.00 -15.44 14.90
C ASP A 269 -26.49 -14.33 13.98
N ARG A 270 -25.37 -13.72 14.34
CA ARG A 270 -24.72 -12.67 13.58
C ARG A 270 -24.35 -13.14 12.18
N MET A 271 -23.69 -14.30 12.05
CA MET A 271 -23.23 -14.86 10.79
C MET A 271 -24.39 -15.31 9.88
N ASN A 272 -25.58 -15.52 10.40
CA ASN A 272 -26.77 -15.80 9.58
C ASN A 272 -27.33 -14.54 8.89
N ARG A 273 -26.98 -13.34 9.33
CA ARG A 273 -27.55 -12.09 8.81
C ARG A 273 -26.53 -11.10 8.24
N VAL A 274 -25.31 -11.02 8.80
CA VAL A 274 -24.28 -10.13 8.25
C VAL A 274 -23.95 -10.49 6.80
N ILE A 275 -23.48 -9.54 6.04
CA ILE A 275 -23.26 -9.61 4.59
C ILE A 275 -24.59 -9.65 3.79
N ASP A 276 -25.55 -10.48 4.17
CA ASP A 276 -26.86 -10.56 3.48
C ASP A 276 -27.74 -9.33 3.77
N LYS A 277 -27.82 -8.91 5.03
CA LYS A 277 -28.70 -7.84 5.51
C LYS A 277 -27.91 -6.63 6.02
N PRO A 278 -28.54 -5.42 6.12
CA PRO A 278 -27.94 -4.27 6.79
C PRO A 278 -27.51 -4.60 8.22
N CYS A 279 -26.35 -4.06 8.63
CA CYS A 279 -25.85 -4.21 9.99
C CYS A 279 -26.76 -3.52 11.01
N GLN A 280 -26.85 -4.09 12.22
CA GLN A 280 -27.72 -3.63 13.31
C GLN A 280 -26.93 -3.19 14.55
N SER A 281 -25.60 -3.38 14.55
CA SER A 281 -24.75 -3.09 15.70
C SER A 281 -23.30 -2.82 15.25
N TYR A 282 -22.50 -2.28 16.17
CA TYR A 282 -21.08 -2.09 15.95
C TYR A 282 -20.35 -3.41 15.68
N HIS A 283 -20.68 -4.45 16.44
CA HIS A 283 -20.11 -5.78 16.23
C HIS A 283 -20.46 -6.34 14.84
N ASP A 284 -21.71 -6.14 14.37
CA ASP A 284 -22.10 -6.52 13.00
C ASP A 284 -21.25 -5.80 11.95
N ALA A 285 -21.08 -4.49 12.11
CA ALA A 285 -20.33 -3.68 11.15
C ALA A 285 -18.88 -4.13 11.04
N LEU A 286 -18.21 -4.37 12.16
CA LEU A 286 -16.83 -4.91 12.16
C LEU A 286 -16.76 -6.29 11.52
N GLN A 287 -17.68 -7.19 11.90
CA GLN A 287 -17.72 -8.56 11.33
C GLN A 287 -18.00 -8.53 9.83
N ALA A 288 -18.92 -7.70 9.36
CA ALA A 288 -19.24 -7.56 7.94
C ALA A 288 -18.05 -7.00 7.14
N CYS A 289 -17.39 -5.96 7.65
CA CYS A 289 -16.19 -5.40 7.04
C CYS A 289 -15.08 -6.46 6.92
N PHE A 290 -14.85 -7.24 7.98
CA PHE A 290 -13.81 -8.27 7.95
C PHE A 290 -14.12 -9.39 6.94
N LEU A 291 -15.36 -9.89 6.91
CA LEU A 291 -15.76 -10.96 5.99
C LEU A 291 -15.74 -10.53 4.52
N TYR A 292 -16.18 -9.30 4.25
CA TYR A 292 -16.11 -8.76 2.91
C TYR A 292 -14.65 -8.62 2.45
N GLN A 293 -13.78 -8.07 3.30
CA GLN A 293 -12.33 -8.02 3.05
C GLN A 293 -11.76 -9.42 2.79
N LEU A 294 -12.14 -10.40 3.60
CA LEU A 294 -11.70 -11.78 3.43
C LEU A 294 -12.15 -12.36 2.07
N GLY A 295 -13.37 -12.04 1.64
CA GLY A 295 -13.87 -12.41 0.31
C GLY A 295 -13.05 -11.80 -0.83
N LEU A 296 -12.68 -10.52 -0.72
CA LEU A 296 -11.79 -9.85 -1.68
C LEU A 296 -10.40 -10.48 -1.68
N LEU A 297 -9.87 -10.83 -0.51
CA LEU A 297 -8.58 -11.50 -0.36
C LEU A 297 -8.60 -12.95 -0.87
N MET A 298 -9.74 -13.63 -0.87
CA MET A 298 -9.87 -14.95 -1.52
C MET A 298 -9.87 -14.84 -3.04
N ASP A 299 -10.38 -13.74 -3.59
CA ASP A 299 -10.40 -13.49 -5.03
C ASP A 299 -9.04 -13.03 -5.55
N SER A 300 -8.36 -12.14 -4.86
CA SER A 300 -7.05 -11.62 -5.25
C SER A 300 -6.03 -11.68 -4.12
N GLN A 301 -4.76 -11.68 -4.48
CA GLN A 301 -3.66 -11.73 -3.50
C GLN A 301 -3.76 -10.57 -2.48
N PRO A 302 -3.49 -10.82 -1.18
CA PRO A 302 -3.53 -9.78 -0.16
C PRO A 302 -2.38 -8.79 -0.31
N HIS A 303 -2.60 -7.75 -1.14
CA HIS A 303 -1.63 -6.69 -1.37
C HIS A 303 -2.34 -5.36 -1.60
N GLY A 304 -2.42 -4.53 -0.56
CA GLY A 304 -2.96 -3.18 -0.66
C GLY A 304 -4.47 -3.07 -0.83
N ILE A 305 -5.24 -4.07 -0.39
CA ILE A 305 -6.70 -3.96 -0.29
C ILE A 305 -7.02 -3.27 1.02
N SER A 306 -7.32 -1.97 0.96
CA SER A 306 -7.49 -1.13 2.13
C SER A 306 -8.91 -1.15 2.67
N TYR A 307 -9.05 -1.02 4.00
CA TYR A 307 -10.36 -0.89 4.65
C TYR A 307 -11.01 0.48 4.42
N GLY A 308 -10.25 1.44 3.90
CA GLY A 308 -10.75 2.79 3.71
C GLY A 308 -11.13 3.48 5.01
N ARG A 309 -12.24 4.21 5.02
CA ARG A 309 -12.70 5.03 6.13
C ARG A 309 -13.49 4.22 7.17
N LEU A 310 -12.83 3.27 7.83
CA LEU A 310 -13.48 2.35 8.79
C LEU A 310 -14.29 3.09 9.87
N ASP A 311 -13.75 4.19 10.38
CA ASP A 311 -14.42 5.00 11.38
C ASP A 311 -15.73 5.63 10.88
N GLN A 312 -15.86 5.87 9.56
CA GLN A 312 -17.07 6.47 9.00
C GLN A 312 -18.18 5.45 8.78
N TYR A 313 -17.88 4.25 8.28
CA TYR A 313 -18.93 3.24 8.12
C TYR A 313 -19.32 2.56 9.42
N CYS A 314 -18.44 2.45 10.41
CA CYS A 314 -18.69 1.81 11.68
C CYS A 314 -19.12 2.79 12.79
N GLY A 315 -18.80 4.08 12.66
CA GLY A 315 -18.96 5.10 13.70
C GLY A 315 -20.39 5.23 14.22
N LYS A 316 -21.37 5.33 13.31
CA LYS A 316 -22.78 5.46 13.69
C LYS A 316 -23.30 4.28 14.52
N TYR A 317 -22.82 3.07 14.22
CA TYR A 317 -23.20 1.86 14.96
C TYR A 317 -22.58 1.84 16.35
N ALA A 318 -21.30 2.20 16.46
CA ALA A 318 -20.61 2.28 17.75
C ALA A 318 -21.23 3.34 18.66
N GLU A 319 -21.51 4.54 18.14
CA GLU A 319 -22.18 5.62 18.88
C GLU A 319 -23.56 5.22 19.35
N ALA A 320 -24.35 4.54 18.50
CA ALA A 320 -25.68 4.07 18.86
C ALA A 320 -25.67 2.99 19.96
N ASP A 321 -24.78 1.99 19.83
CA ASP A 321 -24.67 0.91 20.80
C ASP A 321 -24.16 1.41 22.16
N ILE A 322 -23.21 2.36 22.18
CA ILE A 322 -22.72 2.98 23.42
C ILE A 322 -23.81 3.88 24.04
N ALA A 323 -24.48 4.70 23.24
CA ALA A 323 -25.51 5.63 23.74
C ALA A 323 -26.73 4.91 24.28
N SER A 324 -27.09 3.75 23.74
CA SER A 324 -28.19 2.91 24.23
C SER A 324 -27.81 2.02 25.43
N GLY A 325 -26.52 1.94 25.77
CA GLY A 325 -26.02 1.05 26.83
C GLY A 325 -25.95 -0.42 26.42
N LYS A 326 -26.11 -0.73 25.13
CA LYS A 326 -25.91 -2.07 24.58
C LYS A 326 -24.44 -2.53 24.66
N LEU A 327 -23.52 -1.59 24.51
CA LEU A 327 -22.10 -1.76 24.74
C LEU A 327 -21.57 -0.66 25.67
N THR A 328 -20.72 -1.04 26.60
CA THR A 328 -19.86 -0.07 27.27
C THR A 328 -18.73 0.38 26.31
N ARG A 329 -18.11 1.52 26.60
CA ARG A 329 -16.93 1.98 25.83
C ARG A 329 -15.78 0.96 25.87
N ALA A 330 -15.63 0.23 26.99
CA ALA A 330 -14.60 -0.80 27.13
C ALA A 330 -14.88 -2.04 26.26
N GLU A 331 -16.14 -2.48 26.18
CA GLU A 331 -16.53 -3.59 25.30
C GLU A 331 -16.42 -3.21 23.83
N ALA A 332 -16.80 -1.99 23.46
CA ALA A 332 -16.59 -1.50 22.10
C ALA A 332 -15.09 -1.42 21.73
N GLN A 333 -14.25 -1.07 22.69
CA GLN A 333 -12.80 -1.06 22.52
C GLN A 333 -12.24 -2.49 22.39
N GLU A 334 -12.73 -3.46 23.18
CA GLU A 334 -12.32 -4.87 23.05
C GLU A 334 -12.63 -5.42 21.65
N LEU A 335 -13.84 -5.13 21.13
CA LEU A 335 -14.21 -5.50 19.75
C LEU A 335 -13.29 -4.86 18.71
N THR A 336 -12.90 -3.59 18.92
CA THR A 336 -11.95 -2.90 18.02
C THR A 336 -10.59 -3.57 18.07
N ASP A 337 -10.08 -3.89 19.25
CA ASP A 337 -8.80 -4.60 19.41
C ASP A 337 -8.82 -5.98 18.72
N MET A 338 -9.92 -6.70 18.89
CA MET A 338 -10.12 -7.99 18.23
C MET A 338 -10.13 -7.87 16.70
N PHE A 339 -10.78 -6.82 16.17
CA PHE A 339 -10.76 -6.54 14.74
C PHE A 339 -9.35 -6.25 14.24
N ILE A 340 -8.59 -5.41 14.93
CA ILE A 340 -7.20 -5.08 14.56
C ILE A 340 -6.31 -6.33 14.58
N LEU A 341 -6.46 -7.22 15.57
CA LEU A 341 -5.76 -8.49 15.61
C LEU A 341 -6.14 -9.41 14.46
N LYS A 342 -7.42 -9.46 14.08
CA LYS A 342 -7.87 -10.24 12.91
C LYS A 342 -7.29 -9.72 11.60
N VAL A 343 -7.18 -8.40 11.43
CA VAL A 343 -6.51 -7.81 10.26
C VAL A 343 -5.02 -8.15 10.26
N ALA A 344 -4.37 -8.08 11.43
CA ALA A 344 -2.95 -8.41 11.55
C ALA A 344 -2.64 -9.89 11.25
N GLU A 345 -3.59 -10.82 11.48
CA GLU A 345 -3.45 -12.25 11.19
C GLU A 345 -3.20 -12.53 9.69
N ILE A 346 -3.68 -11.66 8.80
CA ILE A 346 -3.56 -11.84 7.35
C ILE A 346 -2.13 -11.56 6.89
N ASN A 347 -1.50 -12.58 6.32
CA ASN A 347 -0.15 -12.50 5.78
C ASN A 347 -0.20 -12.63 4.25
N LYS A 348 0.73 -11.96 3.57
CA LYS A 348 1.00 -12.20 2.15
C LYS A 348 2.13 -13.22 2.00
N LEU A 349 2.13 -13.97 0.93
CA LEU A 349 3.22 -14.84 0.51
C LEU A 349 3.79 -14.31 -0.81
N TRP A 350 5.06 -13.90 -0.77
CA TRP A 350 5.79 -13.40 -1.93
C TRP A 350 7.12 -14.12 -2.10
N SER A 351 7.72 -14.00 -3.29
CA SER A 351 9.09 -14.41 -3.52
C SER A 351 10.05 -13.64 -2.59
N GLU A 352 11.22 -14.18 -2.28
CA GLU A 352 12.20 -13.53 -1.41
C GLU A 352 12.60 -12.15 -1.96
N GLY A 353 12.80 -12.06 -3.28
CA GLY A 353 13.13 -10.80 -3.94
C GLY A 353 12.02 -9.74 -3.79
N ALA A 354 10.76 -10.11 -3.98
CA ALA A 354 9.62 -9.21 -3.77
C ALA A 354 9.42 -8.88 -2.28
N THR A 355 9.63 -9.84 -1.39
CA THR A 355 9.52 -9.62 0.07
C THR A 355 10.50 -8.57 0.57
N ARG A 356 11.69 -8.48 -0.03
CA ARG A 356 12.65 -7.42 0.31
C ARG A 356 12.12 -6.01 0.04
N THR A 357 11.12 -5.85 -0.82
CA THR A 357 10.49 -4.54 -1.07
C THR A 357 9.49 -4.13 0.02
N GLY A 358 8.97 -5.08 0.78
CA GLY A 358 8.02 -4.84 1.88
C GLY A 358 8.09 -5.94 2.93
N PRO A 359 9.19 -6.00 3.75
CA PRO A 359 9.39 -7.01 4.77
C PRO A 359 8.40 -6.91 5.94
N GLY A 360 8.29 -7.96 6.75
CA GLY A 360 7.46 -8.01 7.95
C GLY A 360 6.05 -8.56 7.69
N TYR A 361 5.86 -9.43 6.68
CA TYR A 361 4.56 -10.04 6.34
C TYR A 361 3.44 -9.05 6.04
N THR A 362 3.78 -7.81 5.72
CA THR A 362 2.84 -6.70 5.51
C THR A 362 1.91 -6.97 4.33
N SER A 363 0.60 -6.78 4.53
CA SER A 363 -0.44 -6.98 3.50
C SER A 363 -1.07 -5.69 2.98
N GLY A 364 -0.63 -4.52 3.46
CA GLY A 364 -1.09 -3.21 2.96
C GLY A 364 -2.59 -2.93 3.19
N GLN A 365 -3.20 -3.51 4.21
CA GLN A 365 -4.63 -3.34 4.55
C GLN A 365 -4.85 -2.04 5.34
N LEU A 366 -4.55 -0.90 4.74
CA LEU A 366 -4.56 0.40 5.40
C LEU A 366 -5.96 0.81 5.88
N ILE A 367 -6.04 1.39 7.08
CA ILE A 367 -7.23 2.01 7.64
C ILE A 367 -7.04 3.53 7.67
N THR A 368 -7.98 4.25 7.08
CA THR A 368 -8.01 5.73 7.07
C THR A 368 -8.99 6.25 8.08
N LEU A 369 -8.58 7.23 8.88
CA LEU A 369 -9.34 7.80 9.99
C LEU A 369 -9.50 9.32 9.83
N GLY A 370 -10.52 9.89 10.45
CA GLY A 370 -10.74 11.35 10.54
C GLY A 370 -11.11 12.02 9.22
N GLY A 371 -10.57 13.22 8.99
CA GLY A 371 -10.85 14.04 7.82
C GLY A 371 -12.22 14.69 7.83
N VAL A 372 -12.72 15.11 6.66
CA VAL A 372 -14.04 15.76 6.53
C VAL A 372 -15.12 14.78 6.10
N ASP A 373 -16.38 15.11 6.45
CA ASP A 373 -17.58 14.45 5.92
C ASP A 373 -17.91 15.01 4.50
N LYS A 374 -18.98 14.48 3.87
CA LYS A 374 -19.42 14.93 2.53
C LYS A 374 -19.74 16.43 2.45
N ASP A 375 -20.12 17.05 3.57
CA ASP A 375 -20.48 18.47 3.67
C ASP A 375 -19.27 19.36 4.02
N GLY A 376 -18.10 18.75 4.26
CA GLY A 376 -16.86 19.43 4.62
C GLY A 376 -16.71 19.74 6.11
N ASN A 377 -17.51 19.13 6.97
CA ASN A 377 -17.35 19.23 8.42
C ASN A 377 -16.39 18.17 8.94
N ASP A 378 -15.77 18.42 10.11
CA ASP A 378 -14.97 17.42 10.79
C ASP A 378 -15.77 16.13 11.05
N ALA A 379 -15.19 15.01 10.67
CA ALA A 379 -15.81 13.68 10.71
C ALA A 379 -15.30 12.79 11.85
N THR A 380 -14.49 13.33 12.75
CA THR A 380 -13.95 12.61 13.92
C THR A 380 -15.08 12.04 14.78
N ASN A 381 -14.97 10.78 15.15
CA ASN A 381 -15.95 10.06 15.97
C ASN A 381 -15.29 9.09 16.94
N VAL A 382 -16.08 8.35 17.74
CA VAL A 382 -15.57 7.44 18.77
C VAL A 382 -14.66 6.33 18.20
N VAL A 383 -14.93 5.84 17.00
CA VAL A 383 -14.15 4.77 16.36
C VAL A 383 -12.78 5.29 15.92
N THR A 384 -12.69 6.57 15.52
CA THR A 384 -11.40 7.22 15.20
C THR A 384 -10.41 7.06 16.36
N TYR A 385 -10.86 7.37 17.57
CA TYR A 385 -10.02 7.22 18.77
C TYR A 385 -9.79 5.75 19.17
N MET A 386 -10.82 4.89 19.02
CA MET A 386 -10.69 3.47 19.37
C MET A 386 -9.66 2.74 18.53
N VAL A 387 -9.59 3.01 17.24
CA VAL A 387 -8.61 2.38 16.34
C VAL A 387 -7.19 2.86 16.64
N MET A 388 -6.99 4.16 16.86
CA MET A 388 -5.68 4.67 17.28
C MET A 388 -5.25 4.09 18.63
N GLN A 389 -6.17 4.00 19.60
CA GLN A 389 -5.91 3.38 20.89
C GLN A 389 -5.54 1.90 20.77
N SER A 390 -6.19 1.14 19.88
CA SER A 390 -5.82 -0.24 19.58
C SER A 390 -4.40 -0.34 19.06
N SER A 391 -4.02 0.50 18.11
CA SER A 391 -2.65 0.54 17.59
C SER A 391 -1.62 0.83 18.68
N ALA A 392 -1.86 1.84 19.52
CA ALA A 392 -0.95 2.26 20.58
C ALA A 392 -0.70 1.13 21.60
N ARG A 393 -1.73 0.41 22.02
CA ARG A 393 -1.62 -0.59 23.09
C ARG A 393 -1.32 -2.01 22.61
N LEU A 394 -1.69 -2.36 21.35
CA LEU A 394 -1.35 -3.65 20.77
C LEU A 394 0.06 -3.67 20.18
N LYS A 395 0.59 -2.52 19.79
CA LYS A 395 1.92 -2.35 19.15
C LYS A 395 2.12 -3.33 18.01
N LEU A 396 1.12 -3.37 17.10
CA LEU A 396 1.18 -4.15 15.88
C LEU A 396 1.66 -3.25 14.73
N HIS A 397 2.44 -3.81 13.84
CA HIS A 397 2.88 -3.12 12.63
C HIS A 397 1.82 -3.13 11.52
N ASN A 398 0.84 -4.02 11.61
CA ASN A 398 -0.26 -4.19 10.66
C ASN A 398 -1.61 -4.27 11.39
N PRO A 399 -2.69 -3.59 10.93
CA PRO A 399 -2.77 -2.73 9.74
C PRO A 399 -2.04 -1.40 9.90
N PRO A 400 -1.50 -0.81 8.81
CA PRO A 400 -1.08 0.57 8.81
C PRO A 400 -2.27 1.51 9.00
N LEU A 401 -2.06 2.65 9.68
CA LEU A 401 -3.07 3.67 9.90
C LEU A 401 -2.69 4.97 9.21
N ALA A 402 -3.66 5.65 8.62
CA ALA A 402 -3.56 7.02 8.15
C ALA A 402 -4.58 7.90 8.88
N LEU A 403 -4.15 9.07 9.33
CA LEU A 403 -5.00 10.08 9.95
C LEU A 403 -5.12 11.27 9.00
N ARG A 404 -6.30 11.46 8.43
CA ARG A 404 -6.63 12.63 7.64
C ARG A 404 -6.83 13.84 8.56
N VAL A 405 -6.15 14.92 8.25
CA VAL A 405 -6.22 16.18 8.98
C VAL A 405 -6.56 17.33 8.05
N HIS A 406 -7.20 18.37 8.60
CA HIS A 406 -7.70 19.54 7.87
C HIS A 406 -7.71 20.78 8.78
N GLU A 407 -8.00 21.95 8.23
CA GLU A 407 -7.98 23.21 8.98
C GLU A 407 -8.89 23.24 10.22
N GLY A 408 -9.95 22.43 10.22
CA GLY A 408 -10.90 22.29 11.34
C GLY A 408 -10.67 21.06 12.22
N THR A 409 -9.57 20.35 12.07
CA THR A 409 -9.26 19.17 12.91
C THR A 409 -9.21 19.56 14.39
N PRO A 410 -9.95 18.85 15.27
CA PRO A 410 -9.93 19.12 16.69
C PRO A 410 -8.56 18.99 17.33
N ASP A 411 -8.24 19.84 18.30
CA ASP A 411 -6.96 19.78 19.04
C ASP A 411 -6.77 18.41 19.70
N GLU A 412 -7.82 17.83 20.25
CA GLU A 412 -7.79 16.51 20.87
C GLU A 412 -7.43 15.39 19.89
N LEU A 413 -7.78 15.55 18.60
CA LEU A 413 -7.40 14.57 17.56
C LEU A 413 -5.92 14.71 17.19
N TRP A 414 -5.41 15.94 17.10
CA TRP A 414 -3.99 16.18 16.91
C TRP A 414 -3.15 15.58 18.05
N GLU A 415 -3.56 15.81 19.29
CA GLU A 415 -2.92 15.24 20.47
C GLU A 415 -2.92 13.70 20.43
N ALA A 416 -4.06 13.09 20.14
CA ALA A 416 -4.18 11.65 20.05
C ALA A 416 -3.31 11.05 18.92
N GLY A 417 -3.26 11.69 17.76
CA GLY A 417 -2.42 11.27 16.64
C GLY A 417 -0.92 11.35 16.98
N ILE A 418 -0.49 12.47 17.54
CA ILE A 418 0.92 12.68 17.95
C ILE A 418 1.33 11.68 19.04
N GLU A 419 0.48 11.49 20.06
CA GLU A 419 0.77 10.54 21.13
C GLU A 419 0.87 9.11 20.59
N THR A 420 -0.05 8.70 19.68
CA THR A 420 0.04 7.38 19.04
C THR A 420 1.33 7.21 18.25
N THR A 421 1.74 8.24 17.49
CA THR A 421 3.00 8.25 16.74
C THR A 421 4.23 8.05 17.64
N LYS A 422 4.23 8.65 18.81
CA LYS A 422 5.32 8.51 19.80
C LYS A 422 5.37 7.10 20.41
N GLN A 423 4.22 6.44 20.53
CA GLN A 423 4.13 5.10 21.13
C GLN A 423 4.42 3.96 20.15
N VAL A 424 4.09 4.11 18.86
CA VAL A 424 4.12 3.03 17.86
C VAL A 424 5.04 3.35 16.68
N GLY A 425 5.93 4.29 16.78
CA GLY A 425 6.92 4.59 15.74
C GLY A 425 6.32 4.80 14.34
N GLY A 426 5.84 6.03 14.07
CA GLY A 426 5.36 6.43 12.73
C GLY A 426 3.94 5.98 12.36
N VAL A 427 3.14 5.58 13.31
CA VAL A 427 1.71 5.28 13.12
C VAL A 427 0.87 6.23 13.98
N PRO A 428 -0.12 6.92 13.41
CA PRO A 428 -0.51 6.97 11.99
C PRO A 428 0.46 7.79 11.13
N CYS A 429 0.43 7.61 9.79
CA CYS A 429 0.85 8.68 8.90
C CYS A 429 -0.25 9.75 8.85
N PHE A 430 0.15 10.98 8.54
CA PHE A 430 -0.79 12.10 8.49
C PHE A 430 -0.99 12.54 7.04
N GLU A 431 -2.23 12.78 6.67
CA GLU A 431 -2.62 13.17 5.32
C GLU A 431 -3.39 14.49 5.35
N TRP A 432 -3.04 15.44 4.47
CA TRP A 432 -3.69 16.74 4.41
C TRP A 432 -4.84 16.75 3.40
N ASP A 433 -6.06 16.86 3.92
CA ASP A 433 -7.29 16.83 3.12
C ASP A 433 -7.26 17.78 1.91
N LYS A 434 -6.77 19.00 2.08
CA LYS A 434 -6.78 20.00 1.02
C LYS A 434 -5.97 19.57 -0.20
N THR A 435 -4.73 19.14 0.00
CA THR A 435 -3.84 18.76 -1.11
C THR A 435 -4.28 17.45 -1.75
N ALA A 436 -4.67 16.45 -0.94
CA ALA A 436 -5.15 15.16 -1.45
C ALA A 436 -6.45 15.32 -2.25
N MET A 437 -7.42 16.09 -1.75
CA MET A 437 -8.66 16.39 -2.50
C MET A 437 -8.38 17.16 -3.78
N GLU A 438 -7.45 18.12 -3.78
CA GLU A 438 -7.05 18.84 -4.98
C GLU A 438 -6.45 17.90 -6.03
N ALA A 439 -5.57 16.98 -5.62
CA ALA A 439 -5.00 15.98 -6.51
C ALA A 439 -6.07 15.09 -7.16
N LEU A 440 -7.07 14.68 -6.39
CA LEU A 440 -8.21 13.91 -6.89
C LEU A 440 -9.10 14.71 -7.83
N MET A 441 -9.35 15.98 -7.52
CA MET A 441 -10.14 16.86 -8.41
C MET A 441 -9.42 17.11 -9.74
N ARG A 442 -8.08 17.17 -9.75
CA ARG A 442 -7.29 17.24 -11.00
C ARG A 442 -7.44 15.97 -11.86
N ARG A 443 -7.80 14.83 -11.25
CA ARG A 443 -8.19 13.60 -11.98
C ARG A 443 -9.63 13.63 -12.51
N GLY A 444 -10.39 14.71 -12.28
CA GLY A 444 -11.80 14.83 -12.67
C GLY A 444 -12.81 14.31 -11.66
N ILE A 445 -12.38 14.03 -10.43
CA ILE A 445 -13.27 13.60 -9.33
C ILE A 445 -14.01 14.82 -8.78
N SER A 446 -15.31 14.69 -8.51
CA SER A 446 -16.09 15.79 -7.92
C SER A 446 -15.61 16.11 -6.50
N LEU A 447 -15.78 17.37 -6.04
CA LEU A 447 -15.42 17.76 -4.67
C LEU A 447 -16.18 16.94 -3.63
N GLU A 448 -17.45 16.62 -3.87
CA GLU A 448 -18.27 15.82 -2.97
C GLU A 448 -17.68 14.42 -2.78
N ASP A 449 -17.31 13.76 -3.88
CA ASP A 449 -16.70 12.44 -3.83
C ASP A 449 -15.26 12.52 -3.28
N ALA A 450 -14.47 13.52 -3.68
CA ALA A 450 -13.11 13.72 -3.18
C ALA A 450 -13.06 13.86 -1.65
N ARG A 451 -14.07 14.46 -1.01
CA ARG A 451 -14.18 14.52 0.46
C ARG A 451 -14.27 13.14 1.11
N ASN A 452 -14.72 12.15 0.36
CA ASN A 452 -14.81 10.76 0.85
C ASN A 452 -13.59 9.91 0.47
N TYR A 453 -12.43 10.51 0.25
CA TYR A 453 -11.23 9.74 -0.05
C TYR A 453 -10.70 8.98 1.17
N CYS A 454 -10.04 7.90 0.89
CA CYS A 454 -9.15 7.17 1.80
C CYS A 454 -7.77 7.04 1.16
N LEU A 455 -6.82 6.52 1.92
CA LEU A 455 -5.56 6.05 1.37
C LEU A 455 -5.64 4.55 1.10
N ILE A 456 -4.97 4.13 0.03
CA ILE A 456 -4.83 2.73 -0.34
C ILE A 456 -3.34 2.36 -0.35
N GLY A 457 -3.05 1.09 -0.09
CA GLY A 457 -1.67 0.60 -0.05
C GLY A 457 -0.80 1.34 0.95
N CYS A 458 -0.09 2.35 0.48
CA CYS A 458 0.84 3.15 1.27
C CYS A 458 0.31 4.56 1.60
N VAL A 459 0.17 5.40 0.56
CA VAL A 459 -0.12 6.84 0.68
C VAL A 459 -0.97 7.35 -0.49
N GLU A 460 -1.55 6.47 -1.31
CA GLU A 460 -2.24 6.84 -2.52
C GLU A 460 -3.70 7.24 -2.23
N PRO A 461 -4.11 8.48 -2.56
CA PRO A 461 -5.50 8.90 -2.40
C PRO A 461 -6.43 8.17 -3.39
N CYS A 462 -7.54 7.66 -2.86
CA CYS A 462 -8.56 6.93 -3.62
C CYS A 462 -9.95 7.20 -3.03
N VAL A 463 -10.98 7.36 -3.83
CA VAL A 463 -12.32 7.57 -3.29
C VAL A 463 -12.96 6.25 -2.90
N CYS A 464 -13.36 6.13 -1.63
CA CYS A 464 -13.95 4.90 -1.09
C CYS A 464 -15.16 4.43 -1.92
N GLY A 465 -15.09 3.19 -2.40
CA GLY A 465 -16.22 2.48 -2.99
C GLY A 465 -16.72 2.96 -4.35
N CYS A 466 -16.08 3.95 -4.96
CA CYS A 466 -16.46 4.41 -6.30
C CYS A 466 -15.28 4.71 -7.24
N ASP A 467 -14.04 4.59 -6.76
CA ASP A 467 -12.81 4.79 -7.52
C ASP A 467 -11.99 3.49 -7.52
N PHE A 468 -11.84 2.90 -8.68
CA PHE A 468 -10.91 1.79 -8.88
C PHE A 468 -9.56 2.36 -9.31
N ALA A 469 -8.75 2.76 -8.34
CA ALA A 469 -7.47 3.42 -8.60
C ALA A 469 -6.43 2.47 -9.20
N ASN A 470 -6.44 1.20 -8.81
CA ASN A 470 -5.51 0.16 -9.29
C ASN A 470 -4.07 0.65 -9.39
N SER A 471 -3.57 1.19 -8.29
CA SER A 471 -2.21 1.68 -8.17
C SER A 471 -1.36 0.72 -7.35
N GLY A 472 -0.05 0.77 -7.48
CA GLY A 472 0.86 0.15 -6.53
C GLY A 472 0.91 -1.37 -6.48
N GLY A 473 0.36 -2.10 -7.41
CA GLY A 473 0.49 -3.58 -7.43
C GLY A 473 1.88 -4.03 -7.89
N ASP A 474 2.39 -5.13 -7.36
CA ASP A 474 3.71 -5.65 -7.74
C ASP A 474 3.83 -6.03 -9.21
N GLY A 475 2.75 -6.38 -9.84
CA GLY A 475 2.71 -6.66 -11.27
C GLY A 475 2.37 -5.44 -12.12
N ASN A 476 1.73 -4.43 -11.53
CA ASN A 476 1.34 -3.18 -12.18
C ASN A 476 2.42 -2.11 -12.11
N ASN A 477 3.42 -2.31 -11.26
CA ASN A 477 4.46 -1.35 -11.02
C ASN A 477 5.68 -1.66 -11.89
N ALA A 478 5.81 -0.89 -12.94
CA ALA A 478 7.12 -0.63 -13.48
C ALA A 478 7.63 0.65 -12.80
N TYR A 479 8.21 0.55 -11.61
CA TYR A 479 8.81 1.71 -10.95
C TYR A 479 9.83 2.37 -11.87
N THR A 480 9.82 3.69 -11.96
CA THR A 480 10.86 4.44 -12.66
C THR A 480 12.00 4.77 -11.70
N ILE A 481 13.19 4.26 -12.01
CA ILE A 481 14.40 4.49 -11.24
C ILE A 481 15.08 5.73 -11.81
N LEU A 482 14.80 6.89 -11.23
CA LEU A 482 15.22 8.19 -11.73
C LEU A 482 16.75 8.34 -11.86
N PRO A 483 17.59 7.84 -10.91
CA PRO A 483 19.04 7.89 -11.06
C PRO A 483 19.55 7.04 -12.23
N ALA A 484 18.89 5.95 -12.59
CA ALA A 484 19.25 5.18 -13.78
C ALA A 484 18.91 5.95 -15.08
N ALA A 485 17.79 6.69 -15.09
CA ALA A 485 17.46 7.59 -16.20
C ALA A 485 18.48 8.73 -16.32
N LEU A 486 18.98 9.28 -15.20
CA LEU A 486 20.07 10.27 -15.22
C LEU A 486 21.34 9.68 -15.85
N TRP A 487 21.70 8.44 -15.51
CA TRP A 487 22.82 7.77 -16.15
C TRP A 487 22.63 7.63 -17.67
N CYS A 488 21.47 7.23 -18.14
CA CYS A 488 21.16 7.22 -19.57
C CYS A 488 21.30 8.61 -20.20
N ALA A 489 20.91 9.67 -19.48
CA ALA A 489 21.03 11.05 -19.97
C ALA A 489 22.48 11.50 -20.15
N ILE A 490 23.36 11.18 -19.21
CA ILE A 490 24.76 11.61 -19.21
C ILE A 490 25.73 10.61 -19.87
N ASN A 491 25.21 9.47 -20.33
CA ASN A 491 25.99 8.40 -20.96
C ASN A 491 25.36 7.93 -22.29
N ASN A 492 24.93 8.88 -23.10
CA ASN A 492 24.47 8.69 -24.48
C ASN A 492 23.39 7.61 -24.65
N GLY A 493 22.38 7.59 -23.75
CA GLY A 493 21.22 6.69 -23.82
C GLY A 493 21.44 5.30 -23.23
N ALA A 494 22.57 5.06 -22.55
CA ALA A 494 22.91 3.77 -21.96
C ALA A 494 23.26 3.88 -20.48
N ASN A 495 22.83 2.90 -19.66
CA ASN A 495 23.36 2.70 -18.32
C ASN A 495 24.65 1.84 -18.42
N PRO A 496 25.85 2.32 -18.00
CA PRO A 496 27.10 1.64 -18.25
C PRO A 496 27.23 0.30 -17.51
N PHE A 497 26.50 0.10 -16.44
CA PHE A 497 26.56 -1.08 -15.58
C PHE A 497 25.18 -1.70 -15.36
N SER A 498 24.42 -1.83 -16.42
CA SER A 498 23.07 -2.34 -16.37
C SER A 498 22.95 -3.59 -15.50
N PHE A 499 22.02 -3.55 -14.55
CA PHE A 499 21.64 -4.66 -13.70
C PHE A 499 20.14 -4.96 -13.85
N GLY A 500 19.81 -6.21 -13.88
CA GLY A 500 18.43 -6.67 -13.99
C GLY A 500 18.39 -8.07 -14.58
N PRO A 501 17.21 -8.63 -14.78
CA PRO A 501 17.07 -9.94 -15.43
C PRO A 501 17.63 -9.93 -16.86
N VAL A 502 17.69 -8.75 -17.46
CA VAL A 502 18.27 -8.54 -18.79
C VAL A 502 19.39 -7.51 -18.69
N LYS A 503 20.63 -7.97 -18.71
CA LYS A 503 21.79 -7.07 -18.75
C LYS A 503 21.94 -6.47 -20.15
N ASN A 504 21.71 -5.18 -20.27
CA ASN A 504 21.92 -4.47 -21.53
C ASN A 504 22.60 -3.11 -21.28
N THR A 505 23.83 -2.99 -21.69
CA THR A 505 24.62 -1.75 -21.64
C THR A 505 24.56 -0.97 -22.96
N LYS A 506 23.74 -1.40 -23.92
CA LYS A 506 23.52 -0.68 -25.16
C LYS A 506 22.65 0.55 -24.93
N ALA A 507 22.84 1.55 -25.77
CA ALA A 507 21.92 2.68 -25.83
C ALA A 507 20.53 2.22 -26.29
N THR A 508 19.52 2.38 -25.43
CA THR A 508 18.13 2.04 -25.74
C THR A 508 17.22 3.26 -25.69
N GLY A 509 17.62 4.28 -24.94
CA GLY A 509 16.96 5.58 -24.91
C GLY A 509 17.52 6.56 -25.95
N PRO A 510 17.03 7.80 -25.99
CA PRO A 510 17.58 8.85 -26.83
C PRO A 510 19.08 9.04 -26.63
N GLN A 511 19.82 9.09 -27.73
CA GLN A 511 21.26 9.34 -27.72
C GLN A 511 21.52 10.83 -27.60
N CYS A 512 21.70 11.32 -26.36
CA CYS A 512 21.86 12.75 -26.05
C CYS A 512 23.34 13.18 -25.89
N GLY A 513 24.29 12.29 -26.18
CA GLY A 513 25.72 12.53 -25.92
C GLY A 513 26.16 12.16 -24.52
N TYR A 514 27.43 12.37 -24.23
CA TYR A 514 28.03 12.11 -22.92
C TYR A 514 28.18 13.41 -22.13
N LEU A 515 28.16 13.32 -20.79
CA LEU A 515 28.30 14.47 -19.90
C LEU A 515 29.48 15.38 -20.30
N TYR A 516 30.63 14.79 -20.67
CA TYR A 516 31.82 15.53 -21.03
C TYR A 516 31.75 16.23 -22.41
N GLU A 517 30.70 16.01 -23.18
CA GLU A 517 30.40 16.71 -24.44
C GLU A 517 29.45 17.87 -24.23
N MET A 518 28.70 17.88 -23.12
CA MET A 518 27.70 18.90 -22.77
C MET A 518 28.36 20.19 -22.30
N LYS A 519 27.85 21.32 -22.82
CA LYS A 519 28.44 22.63 -22.59
C LYS A 519 27.65 23.51 -21.64
N SER A 520 26.46 23.13 -21.31
CA SER A 520 25.57 23.86 -20.38
C SER A 520 24.69 22.94 -19.58
N MET A 521 24.17 23.46 -18.46
CA MET A 521 23.20 22.73 -17.65
C MET A 521 21.89 22.49 -18.42
N ASP A 522 21.51 23.41 -19.34
CA ASP A 522 20.32 23.23 -20.18
C ASP A 522 20.39 21.97 -21.05
N GLU A 523 21.59 21.66 -21.59
CA GLU A 523 21.80 20.40 -22.34
C GLU A 523 21.63 19.17 -21.44
N VAL A 524 22.11 19.21 -20.20
CA VAL A 524 21.94 18.12 -19.22
C VAL A 524 20.46 17.93 -18.88
N LEU A 525 19.74 19.01 -18.60
CA LEU A 525 18.31 18.97 -18.28
C LEU A 525 17.47 18.47 -19.46
N ALA A 526 17.79 18.91 -20.66
CA ALA A 526 17.12 18.44 -21.89
C ALA A 526 17.36 16.94 -22.12
N ALA A 527 18.59 16.46 -21.91
CA ALA A 527 18.94 15.05 -22.03
C ALA A 527 18.17 14.21 -20.98
N TYR A 528 18.12 14.66 -19.73
CA TYR A 528 17.34 13.97 -18.68
C TYR A 528 15.85 13.91 -19.02
N LYS A 529 15.26 15.03 -19.43
CA LYS A 529 13.85 15.08 -19.84
C LYS A 529 13.56 14.13 -20.99
N ALA A 530 14.43 14.06 -21.99
CA ALA A 530 14.29 13.15 -23.13
C ALA A 530 14.27 11.66 -22.69
N GLN A 531 15.11 11.29 -21.72
CA GLN A 531 15.10 9.93 -21.15
C GLN A 531 13.81 9.65 -20.40
N ILE A 532 13.34 10.56 -19.53
CA ILE A 532 12.10 10.37 -18.78
C ILE A 532 10.89 10.26 -19.73
N ASP A 533 10.80 11.12 -20.76
CA ASP A 533 9.73 11.07 -21.77
C ASP A 533 9.75 9.73 -22.54
N TYR A 534 10.93 9.18 -22.82
CA TYR A 534 11.10 7.88 -23.46
C TYR A 534 10.66 6.72 -22.56
N TYR A 535 11.20 6.65 -21.34
CA TYR A 535 10.93 5.52 -20.44
C TYR A 535 9.50 5.52 -19.89
N THR A 536 8.91 6.67 -19.59
CA THR A 536 7.51 6.75 -19.15
C THR A 536 6.54 6.30 -20.25
N LYS A 537 6.82 6.60 -21.52
CA LYS A 537 6.07 6.07 -22.67
C LYS A 537 6.07 4.54 -22.68
N TRP A 538 7.23 3.94 -22.50
CA TRP A 538 7.37 2.48 -22.51
C TRP A 538 6.76 1.82 -21.26
N GLN A 539 6.91 2.48 -20.10
CA GLN A 539 6.28 2.08 -18.85
C GLN A 539 4.77 1.94 -19.04
N VAL A 540 4.12 2.98 -19.54
CA VAL A 540 2.67 2.96 -19.84
C VAL A 540 2.32 1.84 -20.82
N SER A 541 3.06 1.71 -21.91
CA SER A 541 2.79 0.70 -22.95
C SER A 541 2.86 -0.72 -22.39
N MET A 542 3.89 -1.02 -21.62
CA MET A 542 4.08 -2.36 -21.03
C MET A 542 3.01 -2.69 -20.00
N VAL A 543 2.75 -1.77 -19.08
CA VAL A 543 1.75 -2.00 -18.04
C VAL A 543 0.34 -2.11 -18.64
N ASN A 544 0.02 -1.32 -19.67
CA ASN A 544 -1.27 -1.42 -20.37
C ASN A 544 -1.49 -2.80 -21.03
N CYS A 545 -0.46 -3.35 -21.66
CA CYS A 545 -0.55 -4.71 -22.23
C CYS A 545 -0.79 -5.75 -21.13
N TYR A 546 -0.10 -5.58 -20.01
CA TYR A 546 -0.22 -6.49 -18.87
C TYR A 546 -1.60 -6.39 -18.18
N GLU A 547 -2.09 -5.18 -17.93
CA GLU A 547 -3.43 -4.96 -17.39
C GLU A 547 -4.52 -5.54 -18.30
N TYR A 548 -4.38 -5.39 -19.62
CA TYR A 548 -5.30 -5.98 -20.58
C TYR A 548 -5.33 -7.52 -20.46
N LEU A 549 -4.17 -8.16 -20.40
CA LEU A 549 -4.07 -9.61 -20.21
C LEU A 549 -4.78 -10.06 -18.93
N TYR A 550 -4.62 -9.28 -17.87
CA TYR A 550 -5.25 -9.57 -16.58
C TYR A 550 -6.76 -9.33 -16.60
N ALA A 551 -7.22 -8.26 -17.21
CA ALA A 551 -8.66 -8.00 -17.35
C ALA A 551 -9.39 -9.15 -18.05
N MET A 552 -8.71 -9.83 -18.98
CA MET A 552 -9.25 -11.02 -19.65
C MET A 552 -9.31 -12.26 -18.75
N ASN A 553 -8.27 -12.48 -17.94
CA ASN A 553 -8.08 -13.75 -17.22
C ASN A 553 -8.49 -13.68 -15.74
N ASN A 554 -8.36 -12.52 -15.11
CA ASN A 554 -8.55 -12.31 -13.68
C ASN A 554 -9.45 -11.10 -13.38
N PRO A 555 -10.69 -11.02 -13.90
CA PRO A 555 -11.66 -10.01 -13.47
C PRO A 555 -11.98 -10.16 -11.99
N LEU A 556 -12.55 -9.12 -11.38
CA LEU A 556 -12.83 -9.02 -9.96
C LEU A 556 -14.36 -8.89 -9.68
N PRO A 557 -15.11 -9.96 -9.85
CA PRO A 557 -16.57 -9.88 -9.80
C PRO A 557 -17.12 -9.53 -8.42
N LEU A 558 -16.49 -9.94 -7.30
CA LEU A 558 -16.97 -9.57 -5.97
C LEU A 558 -16.72 -8.08 -5.66
N LEU A 559 -15.59 -7.53 -6.08
CA LEU A 559 -15.32 -6.10 -5.98
C LEU A 559 -16.30 -5.32 -6.85
N SER A 560 -16.51 -5.76 -8.09
CA SER A 560 -17.39 -5.12 -9.07
C SER A 560 -18.84 -5.09 -8.62
N ALA A 561 -19.33 -6.13 -7.96
CA ALA A 561 -20.68 -6.19 -7.39
C ALA A 561 -20.97 -5.11 -6.35
N THR A 562 -19.94 -4.56 -5.70
CA THR A 562 -20.09 -3.51 -4.69
C THR A 562 -19.67 -2.14 -5.17
N MET A 563 -18.76 -2.06 -6.14
CA MET A 563 -18.18 -0.81 -6.63
C MET A 563 -19.22 0.01 -7.40
N THR A 564 -19.45 1.24 -6.97
CA THR A 564 -20.38 2.16 -7.64
C THR A 564 -19.98 2.38 -9.10
N GLY A 565 -20.94 2.24 -9.99
CA GLY A 565 -20.76 2.36 -11.44
C GLY A 565 -20.69 1.02 -12.18
N CYS A 566 -20.25 -0.07 -11.56
CA CYS A 566 -20.09 -1.37 -12.23
C CYS A 566 -21.42 -2.02 -12.60
N ILE A 567 -22.37 -2.08 -11.66
CA ILE A 567 -23.71 -2.63 -11.94
C ILE A 567 -24.46 -1.74 -12.94
N GLU A 568 -24.29 -0.42 -12.86
CA GLU A 568 -24.92 0.52 -13.77
C GLU A 568 -24.37 0.41 -15.19
N SER A 569 -23.06 0.28 -15.34
CA SER A 569 -22.38 0.15 -16.64
C SER A 569 -22.40 -1.27 -17.22
N GLY A 570 -22.67 -2.27 -16.37
CA GLY A 570 -22.59 -3.68 -16.75
C GLY A 570 -21.17 -4.16 -17.07
N LYS A 571 -20.17 -3.59 -16.38
CA LYS A 571 -18.75 -3.87 -16.61
C LYS A 571 -17.99 -4.12 -15.31
N ASP A 572 -17.05 -5.05 -15.36
CA ASP A 572 -16.08 -5.29 -14.30
C ASP A 572 -15.16 -4.08 -14.10
N VAL A 573 -14.64 -3.88 -12.87
CA VAL A 573 -13.70 -2.81 -12.55
C VAL A 573 -12.47 -2.84 -13.45
N MET A 574 -11.98 -4.03 -13.83
CA MET A 574 -10.82 -4.18 -14.71
C MET A 574 -11.10 -3.67 -16.13
N TRP A 575 -12.36 -3.56 -16.52
CA TRP A 575 -12.84 -3.01 -17.80
C TRP A 575 -13.39 -1.58 -17.69
N GLY A 576 -13.06 -0.89 -16.59
CA GLY A 576 -13.48 0.50 -16.39
C GLY A 576 -14.95 0.64 -15.99
N GLY A 577 -15.49 -0.33 -15.26
CA GLY A 577 -16.89 -0.30 -14.80
C GLY A 577 -17.16 0.66 -13.65
N ALA A 578 -16.16 1.02 -12.84
CA ALA A 578 -16.31 1.92 -11.71
C ALA A 578 -16.66 3.36 -12.14
N LYS A 579 -17.32 4.13 -11.25
CA LYS A 579 -17.63 5.54 -11.48
C LYS A 579 -16.38 6.35 -11.83
N TYR A 580 -15.30 6.11 -11.10
CA TYR A 580 -13.98 6.66 -11.39
C TYR A 580 -12.98 5.53 -11.58
N ASN A 581 -12.03 5.74 -12.48
CA ASN A 581 -10.98 4.79 -12.76
C ASN A 581 -9.62 5.49 -12.66
N GLY A 582 -8.64 4.81 -12.11
CA GLY A 582 -7.30 5.29 -11.95
C GLY A 582 -6.27 4.33 -12.55
N ALA A 583 -5.08 4.82 -12.69
CA ALA A 583 -3.86 4.05 -12.96
C ALA A 583 -2.70 4.88 -12.41
N GLY A 584 -1.88 4.29 -11.57
CA GLY A 584 -0.81 5.03 -10.92
C GLY A 584 0.50 4.26 -10.92
N ASN A 585 1.59 4.98 -11.12
CA ASN A 585 2.94 4.46 -10.99
C ASN A 585 3.81 5.35 -10.10
N SER A 586 4.82 4.75 -9.50
CA SER A 586 5.75 5.44 -8.62
C SER A 586 7.14 5.57 -9.22
N SER A 587 7.88 6.56 -8.78
CA SER A 587 9.27 6.81 -9.12
C SER A 587 10.15 6.89 -7.88
N ILE A 588 11.42 6.52 -8.03
CA ILE A 588 12.37 6.32 -6.94
C ILE A 588 13.59 7.23 -7.14
N GLY A 589 14.03 7.89 -6.05
CA GLY A 589 15.30 8.61 -6.03
C GLY A 589 15.22 10.08 -6.45
N HIS A 590 14.11 10.76 -6.16
CA HIS A 590 13.93 12.19 -6.48
C HIS A 590 15.03 13.07 -5.87
N GLY A 591 15.29 12.93 -4.55
CA GLY A 591 16.33 13.70 -3.87
C GLY A 591 17.73 13.40 -4.41
N THR A 592 18.02 12.12 -4.72
CA THR A 592 19.30 11.73 -5.32
C THR A 592 19.54 12.41 -6.68
N VAL A 593 18.50 12.48 -7.55
CA VAL A 593 18.63 13.14 -8.85
C VAL A 593 18.65 14.67 -8.71
N ALA A 594 17.85 15.24 -7.81
CA ALA A 594 17.88 16.66 -7.52
C ALA A 594 19.27 17.12 -7.09
N ASP A 595 19.88 16.42 -6.12
CA ASP A 595 21.24 16.69 -5.68
C ASP A 595 22.27 16.46 -6.80
N SER A 596 22.13 15.38 -7.55
CA SER A 596 23.02 15.07 -8.68
C SER A 596 23.04 16.17 -9.74
N LEU A 597 21.86 16.69 -10.11
CA LEU A 597 21.75 17.80 -11.07
C LEU A 597 22.34 19.11 -10.51
N ASN A 598 22.08 19.39 -9.21
CA ASN A 598 22.70 20.54 -8.55
C ASN A 598 24.21 20.44 -8.53
N ILE A 599 24.76 19.25 -8.23
CA ILE A 599 26.21 19.05 -8.20
C ILE A 599 26.83 19.19 -9.57
N ILE A 600 26.22 18.65 -10.64
CA ILE A 600 26.70 18.90 -12.01
C ILE A 600 26.73 20.41 -12.31
N ASP A 601 25.66 21.12 -11.99
CA ASP A 601 25.60 22.59 -12.18
C ASP A 601 26.66 23.30 -11.35
N GLN A 602 26.69 23.05 -10.04
CA GLN A 602 27.58 23.76 -9.13
C GLN A 602 29.06 23.48 -9.44
N VAL A 603 29.42 22.21 -9.55
CA VAL A 603 30.83 21.79 -9.67
C VAL A 603 31.39 22.04 -11.05
N CYS A 604 30.60 21.82 -12.13
CA CYS A 604 31.13 21.89 -13.49
C CYS A 604 30.85 23.22 -14.19
N PHE A 605 29.66 23.82 -13.96
CA PHE A 605 29.24 24.99 -14.74
C PHE A 605 29.34 26.29 -13.95
N ARG A 606 28.90 26.36 -12.71
CA ARG A 606 28.92 27.60 -11.89
C ARG A 606 30.27 27.85 -11.27
N ASP A 607 30.77 26.96 -10.43
CA ASP A 607 31.99 27.15 -9.64
C ASP A 607 33.25 26.65 -10.35
N LYS A 608 33.10 25.80 -11.37
CA LYS A 608 34.18 25.24 -12.20
C LYS A 608 35.27 24.57 -11.39
N ILE A 609 34.88 23.81 -10.36
CA ILE A 609 35.77 23.04 -9.48
C ILE A 609 36.38 21.84 -10.22
N ALA A 610 35.57 21.18 -11.08
CA ALA A 610 36.00 20.11 -11.97
C ALA A 610 35.34 20.29 -13.33
N THR A 611 35.99 19.71 -14.35
CA THR A 611 35.36 19.61 -15.67
C THR A 611 34.27 18.55 -15.70
N THR A 612 33.36 18.63 -16.66
CA THR A 612 32.37 17.58 -16.90
C THR A 612 33.02 16.24 -17.19
N ARG A 613 34.23 16.23 -17.76
CA ARG A 613 35.04 15.02 -18.02
C ARG A 613 35.54 14.41 -16.70
N GLU A 614 36.15 15.23 -15.85
CA GLU A 614 36.66 14.73 -14.53
C GLU A 614 35.52 14.20 -13.65
N LEU A 615 34.35 14.85 -13.61
CA LEU A 615 33.22 14.34 -12.89
C LEU A 615 32.73 13.01 -13.48
N TYR A 616 32.61 12.90 -14.80
CA TYR A 616 32.21 11.67 -15.47
C TYR A 616 33.19 10.51 -15.17
N ASP A 617 34.50 10.76 -15.27
CA ASP A 617 35.53 9.76 -14.99
C ASP A 617 35.50 9.34 -13.50
N ALA A 618 35.25 10.27 -12.58
CA ALA A 618 35.07 9.97 -11.14
C ALA A 618 33.85 9.05 -10.86
N LEU A 619 32.76 9.28 -11.57
CA LEU A 619 31.56 8.43 -11.46
C LEU A 619 31.84 7.02 -11.99
N MET A 620 32.50 6.91 -13.16
CA MET A 620 32.89 5.63 -13.76
C MET A 620 33.85 4.84 -12.85
N ALA A 621 34.72 5.54 -12.12
CA ALA A 621 35.66 4.98 -11.16
C ALA A 621 35.01 4.71 -9.77
N ASN A 622 33.70 4.96 -9.59
CA ASN A 622 33.03 4.87 -8.29
C ASN A 622 33.75 5.69 -7.21
N TRP A 623 34.25 6.87 -7.60
CA TRP A 623 35.01 7.84 -6.78
C TRP A 623 36.42 7.39 -6.36
N GLU A 624 36.88 6.21 -6.83
CA GLU A 624 38.24 5.75 -6.55
C GLU A 624 39.28 6.57 -7.33
N GLY A 625 40.24 7.17 -6.62
CA GLY A 625 41.21 8.11 -7.16
C GLY A 625 40.71 9.55 -7.30
N TYR A 626 39.48 9.84 -6.87
CA TYR A 626 38.87 11.18 -6.88
C TYR A 626 38.38 11.59 -5.48
N GLU A 627 39.05 11.12 -4.44
CA GLU A 627 38.63 11.30 -3.05
C GLU A 627 38.48 12.77 -2.64
N ASP A 628 39.36 13.65 -3.12
CA ASP A 628 39.30 15.09 -2.83
C ASP A 628 38.03 15.73 -3.43
N LEU A 629 37.70 15.42 -4.66
CA LEU A 629 36.47 15.87 -5.32
C LEU A 629 35.25 15.31 -4.59
N HIS A 630 35.28 14.04 -4.24
CA HIS A 630 34.22 13.38 -3.49
C HIS A 630 33.95 14.04 -2.14
N GLN A 631 35.01 14.32 -1.35
CA GLN A 631 34.89 15.01 -0.08
C GLN A 631 34.44 16.46 -0.24
N TYR A 632 34.88 17.15 -1.31
CA TYR A 632 34.41 18.50 -1.63
C TYR A 632 32.90 18.50 -1.86
N ILE A 633 32.37 17.56 -2.66
CA ILE A 633 30.93 17.42 -2.94
C ILE A 633 30.15 17.18 -1.66
N LEU A 634 30.54 16.20 -0.86
CA LEU A 634 29.83 15.85 0.38
C LEU A 634 29.87 16.92 1.47
N GLY A 635 30.95 17.72 1.51
CA GLY A 635 31.22 18.65 2.61
C GLY A 635 31.03 20.13 2.28
N ARG A 636 31.08 20.53 0.99
CA ARG A 636 31.10 21.93 0.58
C ARG A 636 30.00 22.33 -0.37
N CYS A 637 29.48 21.39 -1.13
CA CYS A 637 28.36 21.67 -2.03
C CYS A 637 27.04 21.76 -1.26
N SER A 638 26.10 22.52 -1.82
CA SER A 638 24.75 22.53 -1.29
C SER A 638 23.96 21.30 -1.75
N HIS A 639 23.09 20.84 -0.86
CA HIS A 639 22.23 19.70 -1.08
C HIS A 639 20.77 20.06 -0.83
N PHE A 640 19.86 19.41 -1.53
CA PHE A 640 18.44 19.50 -1.33
C PHE A 640 18.05 19.18 0.14
N GLY A 641 17.06 19.89 0.67
CA GLY A 641 16.58 19.70 2.05
C GLY A 641 17.13 20.73 3.04
N ASN A 642 17.90 21.73 2.58
CA ASN A 642 18.52 22.76 3.41
C ASN A 642 17.99 24.17 3.19
N ASN A 643 16.85 24.31 2.47
CA ASN A 643 16.25 25.58 2.06
C ASN A 643 17.20 26.45 1.22
N ASP A 644 17.96 25.83 0.33
CA ASP A 644 18.81 26.49 -0.63
C ASP A 644 18.13 26.53 -2.00
N PRO A 645 17.72 27.72 -2.51
CA PRO A 645 17.00 27.82 -3.76
C PRO A 645 17.74 27.22 -4.97
N GLU A 646 19.08 27.24 -4.95
CA GLU A 646 19.90 26.70 -6.04
C GLU A 646 19.90 25.17 -6.09
N ALA A 647 19.83 24.50 -4.94
CA ALA A 647 19.66 23.05 -4.88
C ALA A 647 18.18 22.65 -5.06
N ASP A 648 17.28 23.36 -4.38
CA ASP A 648 15.86 22.98 -4.31
C ASP A 648 15.13 23.10 -5.67
N LYS A 649 15.57 24.00 -6.58
CA LYS A 649 14.97 24.13 -7.93
C LYS A 649 15.04 22.83 -8.74
N TYR A 650 16.02 21.98 -8.46
CA TYR A 650 16.18 20.70 -9.18
C TYR A 650 15.20 19.65 -8.72
N LEU A 651 14.74 19.64 -7.45
CA LEU A 651 13.64 18.78 -7.04
C LEU A 651 12.38 19.08 -7.85
N LYS A 652 12.04 20.38 -7.99
CA LYS A 652 10.89 20.77 -8.79
C LYS A 652 11.01 20.30 -10.24
N PHE A 653 12.17 20.49 -10.85
CA PHE A 653 12.41 20.03 -12.22
C PHE A 653 12.25 18.51 -12.36
N VAL A 654 12.80 17.73 -11.45
CA VAL A 654 12.73 16.26 -11.47
C VAL A 654 11.27 15.80 -11.29
N ALA A 655 10.56 16.38 -10.32
CA ALA A 655 9.19 16.03 -10.03
C ALA A 655 8.25 16.38 -11.18
N ASP A 656 8.35 17.61 -11.72
CA ASP A 656 7.52 18.05 -12.85
C ASP A 656 7.79 17.19 -14.10
N THR A 657 9.07 16.92 -14.40
CA THR A 657 9.45 16.10 -15.56
C THR A 657 8.85 14.71 -15.52
N TYR A 658 8.90 14.04 -14.37
CA TYR A 658 8.30 12.72 -14.23
C TYR A 658 6.77 12.76 -14.31
N SER A 659 6.13 13.66 -13.56
CA SER A 659 4.66 13.75 -13.56
C SER A 659 4.10 14.11 -14.94
N GLU A 660 4.72 15.04 -15.67
CA GLU A 660 4.37 15.37 -17.05
C GLU A 660 4.53 14.17 -17.99
N GLY A 661 5.61 13.39 -17.82
CA GLY A 661 5.89 12.22 -18.66
C GLY A 661 4.83 11.15 -18.51
N ILE A 662 4.54 10.73 -17.27
CA ILE A 662 3.64 9.61 -16.99
C ILE A 662 2.16 9.96 -17.25
N THR A 663 1.73 11.20 -16.97
CA THR A 663 0.33 11.62 -17.11
C THR A 663 -0.14 11.78 -18.55
N ARG A 664 0.76 11.76 -19.54
CA ARG A 664 0.39 11.63 -20.96
C ARG A 664 -0.19 10.27 -21.29
N GLY A 665 0.10 9.25 -20.50
CA GLY A 665 -0.37 7.89 -20.71
C GLY A 665 -1.85 7.74 -20.45
N ILE A 666 -2.51 6.86 -21.23
CA ILE A 666 -3.90 6.46 -21.04
C ILE A 666 -3.92 4.98 -20.68
N SER A 667 -4.63 4.61 -19.64
CA SER A 667 -4.79 3.22 -19.21
C SER A 667 -5.84 2.48 -20.04
N PRO A 668 -5.91 1.13 -19.97
CA PRO A 668 -6.97 0.36 -20.63
C PRO A 668 -8.38 0.72 -20.14
N ARG A 669 -8.51 1.33 -18.96
CA ARG A 669 -9.77 1.81 -18.40
C ARG A 669 -10.18 3.21 -18.89
N GLY A 670 -9.36 3.85 -19.73
CA GLY A 670 -9.63 5.15 -20.34
C GLY A 670 -9.26 6.36 -19.45
N CYS A 671 -8.64 6.17 -18.30
CA CYS A 671 -8.13 7.24 -17.46
C CYS A 671 -6.67 7.57 -17.75
N HIS A 672 -6.24 8.80 -17.45
CA HIS A 672 -4.84 9.16 -17.46
C HIS A 672 -4.07 8.44 -16.34
N TRP A 673 -2.82 8.12 -16.62
CA TRP A 673 -1.88 7.68 -15.59
C TRP A 673 -1.58 8.80 -14.60
N THR A 674 -1.25 8.45 -13.37
CA THR A 674 -0.92 9.40 -12.31
C THR A 674 0.46 9.12 -11.73
N ALA A 675 1.18 10.18 -11.37
CA ALA A 675 2.48 10.10 -10.73
C ALA A 675 2.33 9.77 -9.24
N GLY A 676 3.24 8.95 -8.73
CA GLY A 676 3.45 8.68 -7.32
C GLY A 676 4.93 8.77 -6.95
N CYS A 677 5.20 8.96 -5.67
CA CYS A 677 6.55 8.99 -5.13
C CYS A 677 6.58 8.32 -3.76
N TRP A 678 6.52 6.98 -3.76
CA TRP A 678 6.56 6.14 -2.57
C TRP A 678 7.37 4.88 -2.87
N PRO A 679 8.51 4.66 -2.18
CA PRO A 679 9.47 3.65 -2.57
C PRO A 679 9.23 2.27 -1.93
N VAL A 680 8.41 2.14 -0.87
CA VAL A 680 8.51 1.02 0.08
C VAL A 680 9.96 0.87 0.54
N THR A 681 10.66 -0.25 0.33
CA THR A 681 12.14 -0.33 0.52
C THR A 681 12.91 -0.35 -0.80
N LEU A 682 12.27 0.00 -1.91
CA LEU A 682 12.93 -0.02 -3.23
C LEU A 682 14.05 1.00 -3.36
N ASN A 683 14.05 2.08 -2.59
CA ASN A 683 15.20 2.98 -2.50
C ASN A 683 16.47 2.23 -2.08
N VAL A 684 16.37 1.25 -1.18
CA VAL A 684 17.47 0.37 -0.77
C VAL A 684 17.76 -0.67 -1.85
N VAL A 685 16.74 -1.45 -2.24
CA VAL A 685 16.89 -2.55 -3.20
C VAL A 685 17.40 -2.05 -4.56
N MET A 686 16.81 -0.99 -5.11
CA MET A 686 17.24 -0.44 -6.39
C MET A 686 18.57 0.32 -6.28
N GLY A 687 18.86 0.89 -5.11
CA GLY A 687 20.17 1.48 -4.83
C GLY A 687 21.31 0.49 -4.97
N MET A 688 21.11 -0.77 -4.56
CA MET A 688 22.10 -1.85 -4.70
C MET A 688 22.47 -2.11 -6.17
N PHE A 689 21.60 -1.72 -7.10
CA PHE A 689 21.76 -1.91 -8.54
C PHE A 689 22.00 -0.62 -9.31
N CYS A 690 22.15 0.51 -8.62
CA CYS A 690 22.48 1.80 -9.22
C CYS A 690 23.95 2.13 -9.07
N GLU A 691 24.50 2.70 -10.14
CA GLU A 691 25.86 3.20 -10.19
C GLU A 691 26.09 4.41 -9.29
N ALA A 692 27.35 4.82 -9.11
CA ALA A 692 27.70 6.04 -8.42
C ALA A 692 27.00 7.25 -9.04
N THR A 693 26.57 8.20 -8.23
CA THR A 693 25.82 9.37 -8.70
C THR A 693 26.54 10.68 -8.34
N PRO A 694 26.34 11.76 -9.11
CA PRO A 694 27.05 13.04 -8.93
C PRO A 694 26.94 13.65 -7.55
N ASP A 695 25.87 13.38 -6.78
CA ASP A 695 25.69 13.80 -5.40
C ASP A 695 26.70 13.21 -4.39
N GLY A 696 27.63 12.36 -4.86
CA GLY A 696 28.62 11.69 -4.02
C GLY A 696 28.20 10.30 -3.55
N ARG A 697 27.02 9.80 -3.93
CA ARG A 697 26.58 8.44 -3.62
C ARG A 697 27.46 7.42 -4.36
N LYS A 698 27.98 6.44 -3.62
CA LYS A 698 28.75 5.32 -4.20
C LYS A 698 27.81 4.26 -4.80
N ARG A 699 28.33 3.48 -5.75
CA ARG A 699 27.65 2.31 -6.29
C ARG A 699 27.11 1.42 -5.17
N GLY A 700 25.88 0.97 -5.30
CA GLY A 700 25.25 0.05 -4.35
C GLY A 700 24.72 0.68 -3.08
N ALA A 701 24.95 1.96 -2.81
CA ALA A 701 24.33 2.65 -1.68
C ALA A 701 22.85 2.92 -1.94
N PRO A 702 22.00 3.02 -0.88
CA PRO A 702 20.59 3.41 -1.02
C PRO A 702 20.41 4.74 -1.75
N LEU A 703 19.27 4.85 -2.44
CA LEU A 703 18.76 6.09 -3.03
C LEU A 703 17.97 6.88 -1.98
N SER A 704 17.63 8.14 -2.26
CA SER A 704 16.68 8.89 -1.43
C SER A 704 15.30 8.22 -1.44
N ASP A 705 14.57 8.32 -0.33
CA ASP A 705 13.26 7.74 -0.15
C ASP A 705 12.13 8.77 -0.37
N GLY A 706 11.12 8.41 -1.13
CA GLY A 706 10.00 9.30 -1.43
C GLY A 706 10.44 10.66 -1.95
N ILE A 707 9.88 11.71 -1.37
CA ILE A 707 10.26 13.11 -1.62
C ILE A 707 11.26 13.65 -0.60
N SER A 708 11.76 12.77 0.30
CA SER A 708 12.71 13.15 1.34
C SER A 708 14.10 13.44 0.74
N PRO A 709 14.91 14.29 1.40
CA PRO A 709 16.32 14.48 1.05
C PRO A 709 17.14 13.18 1.13
N VAL A 710 18.31 13.19 0.52
CA VAL A 710 19.29 12.11 0.68
C VAL A 710 19.65 11.97 2.17
N GLN A 711 19.71 10.74 2.65
CA GLN A 711 19.88 10.42 4.05
C GLN A 711 21.13 11.10 4.66
N GLY A 712 20.92 11.96 5.66
CA GLY A 712 21.96 12.68 6.36
C GLY A 712 22.45 13.97 5.68
N MET A 713 21.82 14.38 4.56
CA MET A 713 22.19 15.61 3.85
C MET A 713 21.35 16.83 4.25
N ASP A 714 20.21 16.65 4.88
CA ASP A 714 19.32 17.70 5.42
C ASP A 714 19.80 18.16 6.82
N LYS A 715 20.77 19.06 6.83
CA LYS A 715 21.51 19.47 8.05
C LYS A 715 20.95 20.69 8.77
N ASN A 716 20.04 21.45 8.13
CA ASN A 716 19.57 22.75 8.62
C ASN A 716 18.24 22.67 9.40
N GLY A 717 17.85 21.45 9.81
CA GLY A 717 16.69 21.20 10.68
C GLY A 717 15.36 21.11 9.92
N PRO A 718 14.27 20.73 10.62
CA PRO A 718 13.03 20.29 10.02
C PRO A 718 12.33 21.36 9.17
N PHE A 719 12.37 22.64 9.56
CA PHE A 719 11.74 23.71 8.77
C PHE A 719 12.48 23.97 7.46
N ALA A 720 13.82 23.84 7.42
CA ALA A 720 14.58 23.95 6.19
C ALA A 720 14.22 22.80 5.23
N THR A 721 14.16 21.58 5.75
CA THR A 721 13.76 20.39 4.99
C THR A 721 12.36 20.56 4.40
N ILE A 722 11.37 20.97 5.20
CA ILE A 722 10.01 21.21 4.76
C ILE A 722 9.96 22.27 3.66
N ASN A 723 10.63 23.41 3.83
CA ASN A 723 10.66 24.48 2.86
C ASN A 723 11.25 24.03 1.52
N SER A 724 12.25 23.16 1.54
CA SER A 724 12.81 22.55 0.33
C SER A 724 11.81 21.63 -0.36
N ILE A 725 11.15 20.74 0.39
CA ILE A 725 10.19 19.76 -0.14
C ILE A 725 8.98 20.49 -0.77
N LEU A 726 8.55 21.61 -0.22
CA LEU A 726 7.40 22.38 -0.71
C LEU A 726 7.67 23.18 -2.01
N LYS A 727 8.80 22.97 -2.68
CA LYS A 727 9.12 23.69 -3.93
C LYS A 727 8.40 23.15 -5.16
N PHE A 728 7.81 21.95 -5.10
CA PHE A 728 6.99 21.40 -6.18
C PHE A 728 5.54 21.23 -5.74
N ASP A 729 4.63 21.22 -6.70
CA ASP A 729 3.19 21.06 -6.45
C ASP A 729 2.85 19.58 -6.25
N GLN A 730 2.64 19.17 -4.98
CA GLN A 730 2.35 17.78 -4.62
C GLN A 730 0.97 17.32 -5.15
N ALA A 731 0.04 18.23 -5.45
CA ALA A 731 -1.24 17.87 -6.05
C ALA A 731 -1.12 17.33 -7.50
N ASN A 732 0.05 17.47 -8.15
CA ASN A 732 0.35 16.80 -9.42
C ASN A 732 0.68 15.31 -9.25
N TYR A 733 0.84 14.86 -8.03
CA TYR A 733 1.14 13.47 -7.67
C TYR A 733 -0.11 12.78 -7.11
N ALA A 734 -1.14 12.64 -7.93
CA ALA A 734 -2.41 12.06 -7.50
C ALA A 734 -2.33 10.56 -7.11
N ASN A 735 -1.18 9.93 -7.31
CA ASN A 735 -0.84 8.60 -6.79
C ASN A 735 -0.01 8.68 -5.49
N GLY A 736 -0.03 9.81 -4.80
CA GLY A 736 0.57 10.05 -3.49
C GLY A 736 2.03 10.48 -3.51
N THR A 737 2.38 11.31 -2.53
CA THR A 737 3.76 11.67 -2.19
C THR A 737 4.07 11.17 -0.79
N LEU A 738 5.26 10.62 -0.59
CA LEU A 738 5.68 10.07 0.69
C LEU A 738 6.83 10.90 1.26
N CYS A 739 6.60 11.50 2.44
CA CYS A 739 7.59 12.28 3.18
C CYS A 739 7.93 11.61 4.51
N ASN A 740 9.16 11.16 4.69
CA ASN A 740 9.65 10.61 5.94
C ASN A 740 10.44 11.65 6.74
N MET A 741 10.15 11.75 8.03
CA MET A 741 10.96 12.49 9.00
C MET A 741 11.25 11.62 10.23
N LYS A 742 12.44 11.74 10.79
CA LYS A 742 12.82 11.05 12.02
C LYS A 742 13.24 12.07 13.08
N PHE A 743 12.61 12.00 14.26
CA PHE A 743 12.88 12.87 15.37
C PHE A 743 13.50 12.11 16.55
N HIS A 744 14.45 12.74 17.19
CA HIS A 744 14.98 12.20 18.44
C HIS A 744 13.91 12.26 19.53
N PRO A 745 13.66 11.19 20.32
CA PRO A 745 12.61 11.19 21.34
C PRO A 745 12.71 12.31 22.36
N THR A 746 13.94 12.76 22.70
CA THR A 746 14.14 13.86 23.66
C THR A 746 13.68 15.23 23.13
N ALA A 747 13.63 15.40 21.80
CA ALA A 747 13.15 16.65 21.19
C ALA A 747 11.62 16.80 21.31
N LEU A 748 10.91 15.70 21.55
CA LEU A 748 9.44 15.62 21.56
C LEU A 748 8.89 15.27 22.96
N GLN A 749 9.63 15.62 24.03
CA GLN A 749 9.19 15.33 25.40
C GLN A 749 8.14 16.33 25.88
N GLY A 750 7.08 15.79 26.49
CA GLY A 750 6.02 16.56 27.13
C GLY A 750 5.20 17.42 26.16
N GLU A 751 4.29 18.21 26.72
CA GLU A 751 3.35 19.05 25.97
C GLU A 751 4.03 20.06 25.04
N GLU A 752 5.19 20.59 25.43
CA GLU A 752 5.97 21.52 24.60
C GLU A 752 6.53 20.83 23.35
N GLY A 753 6.99 19.57 23.49
CA GLY A 753 7.44 18.76 22.35
C GLY A 753 6.29 18.47 21.37
N ASP A 754 5.09 18.20 21.88
CA ASP A 754 3.90 17.95 21.07
C ASP A 754 3.49 19.20 20.26
N LYS A 755 3.51 20.37 20.91
CA LYS A 755 3.22 21.66 20.24
C LYS A 755 4.24 21.96 19.13
N LYS A 756 5.52 21.69 19.36
CA LYS A 756 6.56 21.88 18.36
C LYS A 756 6.37 20.93 17.16
N LEU A 757 6.13 19.64 17.41
CA LEU A 757 5.88 18.68 16.35
C LEU A 757 4.65 19.07 15.53
N ARG A 758 3.55 19.44 16.19
CA ARG A 758 2.35 19.94 15.52
C ARG A 758 2.66 21.17 14.65
N ALA A 759 3.43 22.12 15.13
CA ALA A 759 3.81 23.31 14.37
C ALA A 759 4.60 22.97 13.10
N VAL A 760 5.50 21.99 13.16
CA VAL A 760 6.22 21.46 11.98
C VAL A 760 5.23 20.87 10.99
N MET A 761 4.31 20.01 11.45
CA MET A 761 3.30 19.34 10.62
C MET A 761 2.35 20.35 9.96
N GLU A 762 1.81 21.30 10.73
CA GLU A 762 0.91 22.34 10.20
C GLU A 762 1.63 23.24 9.19
N THR A 763 2.92 23.56 9.39
CA THR A 763 3.70 24.33 8.42
C THR A 763 3.84 23.58 7.11
N TYR A 764 4.15 22.29 7.15
CA TYR A 764 4.23 21.45 5.95
C TYR A 764 2.88 21.40 5.21
N PHE A 765 1.81 21.10 5.90
CA PHE A 765 0.50 20.93 5.32
C PHE A 765 -0.09 22.23 4.74
N ARG A 766 0.00 23.33 5.48
CA ARG A 766 -0.44 24.65 5.00
C ARG A 766 0.38 25.14 3.82
N GLY A 767 1.62 24.72 3.70
CA GLY A 767 2.49 24.98 2.56
C GLY A 767 2.17 24.17 1.30
N GLY A 768 1.24 23.21 1.37
CA GLY A 768 0.83 22.36 0.24
C GLY A 768 1.36 20.92 0.30
N GLY A 769 1.97 20.51 1.41
CA GLY A 769 2.35 19.12 1.65
C GLY A 769 1.14 18.19 1.64
N MET A 770 1.30 16.97 1.15
CA MET A 770 0.22 15.99 1.07
C MET A 770 0.28 15.00 2.24
N GLU A 771 1.34 14.27 2.37
CA GLU A 771 1.50 13.21 3.37
C GLU A 771 2.80 13.37 4.18
N LEU A 772 2.77 12.98 5.47
CA LEU A 772 3.91 13.01 6.36
C LEU A 772 3.91 11.80 7.31
N GLN A 773 5.02 11.07 7.34
CA GLN A 773 5.29 9.97 8.27
C GLN A 773 6.42 10.36 9.23
N ILE A 774 6.25 10.05 10.51
CA ILE A 774 7.18 10.52 11.54
C ILE A 774 7.64 9.34 12.40
N ASN A 775 8.92 9.00 12.33
CA ASN A 775 9.56 8.08 13.28
C ASN A 775 10.07 8.85 14.51
N VAL A 776 9.65 8.41 15.69
CA VAL A 776 10.16 8.95 16.97
C VAL A 776 11.05 7.89 17.62
N VAL A 777 12.28 7.79 17.12
CA VAL A 777 13.25 6.79 17.57
C VAL A 777 14.67 7.31 17.38
N SER A 778 15.57 6.99 18.32
CA SER A 778 16.98 7.37 18.20
C SER A 778 17.78 6.36 17.38
N ALA A 779 18.78 6.84 16.65
CA ALA A 779 19.74 5.98 15.96
C ALA A 779 20.46 5.02 16.94
N LYS A 780 20.65 5.45 18.20
CA LYS A 780 21.20 4.58 19.25
C LYS A 780 20.28 3.40 19.55
N THR A 781 18.97 3.64 19.74
CA THR A 781 17.98 2.59 19.98
C THR A 781 17.96 1.58 18.83
N LEU A 782 18.03 2.06 17.60
CA LEU A 782 18.05 1.19 16.42
C LEU A 782 19.33 0.34 16.34
N ARG A 783 20.50 0.90 16.67
CA ARG A 783 21.76 0.13 16.77
C ARG A 783 21.71 -0.89 17.90
N ASP A 784 21.21 -0.50 19.08
CA ASP A 784 21.05 -1.42 20.19
C ASP A 784 20.12 -2.59 19.81
N ALA A 785 19.06 -2.32 19.02
CA ALA A 785 18.15 -3.34 18.51
C ALA A 785 18.79 -4.27 17.47
N GLN A 786 19.75 -3.79 16.65
CA GLN A 786 20.55 -4.65 15.78
C GLN A 786 21.45 -5.60 16.57
N GLU A 787 22.05 -5.11 17.66
CA GLU A 787 22.97 -5.89 18.49
C GLU A 787 22.25 -6.88 19.41
N LYS A 788 21.05 -6.51 19.92
CA LYS A 788 20.26 -7.28 20.90
C LYS A 788 18.80 -7.43 20.45
N PRO A 789 18.53 -8.10 19.33
CA PRO A 789 17.19 -8.14 18.74
C PRO A 789 16.09 -8.67 19.67
N LYS A 790 16.43 -9.58 20.58
CA LYS A 790 15.47 -10.14 21.54
C LYS A 790 14.93 -9.14 22.56
N ASP A 791 15.69 -8.07 22.87
CA ASP A 791 15.25 -7.04 23.80
C ASP A 791 14.32 -6.01 23.15
N TYR A 792 14.18 -6.07 21.80
CA TYR A 792 13.47 -5.09 20.99
C TYR A 792 12.45 -5.73 20.03
N GLU A 793 11.93 -6.90 20.34
CA GLU A 793 11.00 -7.64 19.47
C GLU A 793 9.71 -6.87 19.13
N ASP A 794 9.25 -5.98 20.03
CA ASP A 794 8.07 -5.14 19.85
C ASP A 794 8.40 -3.73 19.29
N LEU A 795 9.65 -3.46 18.88
CA LEU A 795 10.02 -2.17 18.31
C LEU A 795 9.48 -2.02 16.89
N VAL A 796 8.37 -1.31 16.75
CA VAL A 796 7.78 -0.96 15.46
C VAL A 796 8.46 0.28 14.90
N VAL A 797 8.79 0.25 13.61
CA VAL A 797 9.31 1.40 12.85
C VAL A 797 8.51 1.60 11.59
N ARG A 798 8.34 2.86 11.19
CA ARG A 798 7.79 3.23 9.88
C ARG A 798 8.91 3.23 8.85
N ILE A 799 8.72 2.50 7.76
CA ILE A 799 9.72 2.38 6.70
C ILE A 799 9.41 3.39 5.60
N ALA A 800 8.43 3.10 4.77
CA ALA A 800 7.93 4.02 3.75
C ALA A 800 6.57 3.51 3.26
N GLY A 801 5.48 4.10 3.77
CA GLY A 801 4.11 3.68 3.48
C GLY A 801 3.62 2.48 4.30
N PHE A 802 4.50 1.75 4.96
CA PHE A 802 4.18 0.63 5.85
C PHE A 802 5.08 0.61 7.08
N SER A 803 4.69 -0.17 8.08
CA SER A 803 5.46 -0.39 9.31
C SER A 803 5.88 -1.85 9.43
N ALA A 804 6.97 -2.11 10.12
CA ALA A 804 7.45 -3.45 10.45
C ALA A 804 8.07 -3.47 11.85
N TYR A 805 8.22 -4.65 12.44
CA TYR A 805 9.11 -4.79 13.57
C TYR A 805 10.55 -4.63 13.10
N PHE A 806 11.29 -3.71 13.69
CA PHE A 806 12.64 -3.37 13.23
C PHE A 806 13.56 -4.58 13.14
N VAL A 807 13.45 -5.50 14.08
CA VAL A 807 14.26 -6.72 14.14
C VAL A 807 13.92 -7.77 13.06
N GLU A 808 12.76 -7.65 12.41
CA GLU A 808 12.32 -8.51 11.30
C GLU A 808 12.72 -7.93 9.92
N VAL A 809 13.23 -6.69 9.87
CA VAL A 809 13.68 -6.03 8.65
C VAL A 809 15.11 -6.47 8.32
N TYR A 810 15.43 -6.67 7.03
CA TYR A 810 16.79 -7.03 6.63
C TYR A 810 17.79 -5.89 6.86
N LYS A 811 19.06 -6.26 7.04
CA LYS A 811 20.10 -5.37 7.58
C LYS A 811 20.27 -4.06 6.79
N GLU A 812 20.26 -4.12 5.45
CA GLU A 812 20.51 -2.96 4.60
C GLU A 812 19.39 -1.90 4.77
N ALA A 813 18.13 -2.35 4.96
CA ALA A 813 17.02 -1.44 5.23
C ALA A 813 17.05 -0.94 6.69
N GLN A 814 17.52 -1.74 7.66
CA GLN A 814 17.78 -1.24 9.01
C GLN A 814 18.85 -0.15 8.99
N ASP A 815 19.94 -0.36 8.26
CA ASP A 815 21.04 0.61 8.12
C ASP A 815 20.57 1.90 7.43
N ASP A 816 19.63 1.82 6.48
CA ASP A 816 18.99 2.99 5.87
C ASP A 816 18.21 3.81 6.89
N LEU A 817 17.36 3.15 7.69
CA LEU A 817 16.59 3.80 8.76
C LEU A 817 17.50 4.48 9.81
N ILE A 818 18.62 3.86 10.15
CA ILE A 818 19.61 4.43 11.07
C ILE A 818 20.23 5.70 10.48
N ARG A 819 20.53 5.71 9.19
CA ARG A 819 21.18 6.84 8.49
C ARG A 819 20.26 8.03 8.23
N ARG A 820 18.93 7.86 8.24
CA ARG A 820 18.00 9.00 8.10
C ARG A 820 18.31 10.06 9.14
N THR A 821 18.28 11.32 8.75
CA THR A 821 18.58 12.45 9.63
C THR A 821 17.71 12.40 10.88
N GLU A 822 18.36 12.50 12.03
CA GLU A 822 17.71 12.52 13.34
C GLU A 822 17.52 13.98 13.74
N MET A 823 16.29 14.45 13.57
CA MET A 823 15.95 15.85 13.75
C MET A 823 15.76 16.22 15.23
N SER A 824 16.13 17.43 15.57
CA SER A 824 15.79 18.12 16.82
C SER A 824 15.08 19.43 16.50
N ILE A 825 14.13 19.85 17.36
CA ILE A 825 13.30 21.04 17.16
C ILE A 825 13.64 22.06 18.25
#